data_b3bebed9edce6dd2a1bdb154f0eb7793
#
_entry.id   b3bebed9edce6dd2a1bdb154f0eb7793
#
_cell.length_a   1.000
_cell.length_b   1.000
_cell.length_c   1.000
_cell.angle_alpha   90.00
_cell.angle_beta   90.00
_cell.angle_gamma   90.00
#
_symmetry.space_group_name_H-M   'P 1'
#
loop_
_entity.id
_entity.type
_entity.pdbx_description
1 polymer ?
#
loop_
_entity_poly.entity_id
_entity_poly.type
_entity_poly.pdbx_seq_one_letter_code
_entity_poly.pdbx_strand_id
1 'polypeptide(L)'
;MTKVKRYNTLSLNKLSAAVESGKKVDISNIDSMKASNITVIKRNGSREPFNPEKMKAVCLWACTGYEYLADELIRDTEIKLHKEINIRDMFQQVIVTAVNKISLLFPQWEDIAAKLQLLSYYKETYNIGKSISYPHLRDILQKGIENKIYDKRTIAKYTAEEIEELNNEIDPERDFLFSYKGLVTFFDKYCLNYTKTKKLELPQHTYMRVAMALMVNETDRIKKVITLYDALSKHQYTCATPIMLNALTPGQQLSSCVLNTLDDDSHSILDTGKNLGIYSKFKGGTALDISPMRAKGGYIEGTQGYSSGPVPFMRYYESIMKAWNQGGKRPGALAIYFSWWHLDVFDILSLRSNGGTDENRARGLQYSIKLNDYFIQKVINDEEVTLFDPKDTPDLIAKVGDEFIATYENYLLRANVRRKKVRARELWEKIFKERSETGNIYMFHEENVNNTSMLNRYIGSSNLCVEVVIPSRPSKCISEELITTENGDTRIVKKYTAGEIALCNLSSVNLVKWLEMSDEERMRLVRTIVRALDNTVDVANYPVKEGKYSNTKYRYLGIGVMNYANYLALKKIVIDTQEAAEETDALFDDLSYKIISASVELAIEKGKFPGFYETEWAKGILPIHKANTKAMGLTSRKIDWDKWTALAQRVKTFGIRNAQLMAIAPTACQTKESVIKTDIGNESLEELMNRQNIDHKSIETIGDQGWFDFEKPINVPTRFGNKESTRIWYNGKVPTKKITFEDGNTYEFSLNHKLLAKLPDGTESWVYVNDLTIDMEIVKI
;
A
#
# COMPACT_ATOMS: atom_id res chain seq x y z
N MET A 1 13.24 35.63 6.21
CA MET A 1 14.65 35.82 6.57
C MET A 1 14.75 36.09 8.05
N THR A 2 14.96 35.08 8.87
CA THR A 2 15.15 35.24 10.32
C THR A 2 16.59 34.89 10.63
N LYS A 3 17.35 35.89 11.12
CA LYS A 3 18.77 35.78 11.45
C LYS A 3 19.01 34.73 12.53
N VAL A 4 19.79 33.69 12.21
CA VAL A 4 20.31 32.72 13.15
C VAL A 4 21.31 33.45 14.08
N LYS A 5 20.99 33.54 15.38
CA LYS A 5 21.93 33.99 16.40
C LYS A 5 23.05 32.96 16.61
N ARG A 6 24.29 33.36 16.42
CA ARG A 6 25.49 32.59 16.78
C ARG A 6 25.59 32.52 18.30
N TYR A 7 25.62 31.31 18.83
CA TYR A 7 25.88 31.07 20.25
C TYR A 7 27.38 30.88 20.52
N ASN A 8 27.93 31.63 21.44
CA ASN A 8 29.33 31.57 21.86
C ASN A 8 29.57 30.39 22.80
N THR A 9 30.75 29.80 22.70
CA THR A 9 31.30 28.72 23.55
C THR A 9 31.56 29.17 24.99
N LEU A 10 31.05 28.41 25.96
CA LEU A 10 31.44 28.48 27.35
C LEU A 10 31.86 27.10 27.90
N SER A 11 32.83 27.13 28.78
CA SER A 11 33.77 26.09 29.21
C SER A 11 33.22 24.86 29.95
N LEU A 12 33.91 23.75 29.74
CA LEU A 12 33.65 22.38 30.21
C LEU A 12 34.49 22.04 31.47
N ASN A 13 33.86 21.53 32.50
CA ASN A 13 34.53 20.71 33.52
C ASN A 13 33.52 19.90 34.36
N LYS A 14 33.64 18.60 34.38
CA LYS A 14 33.22 17.52 35.33
C LYS A 14 32.50 16.33 34.66
N LEU A 15 33.25 15.29 34.30
CA LEU A 15 32.72 14.06 33.69
C LEU A 15 33.42 12.75 34.11
N SER A 16 34.28 12.73 35.17
CA SER A 16 35.16 11.58 35.37
C SER A 16 34.62 10.38 36.17
N ALA A 17 33.54 10.54 36.94
CA ALA A 17 33.07 9.44 37.81
C ALA A 17 31.95 8.55 37.17
N ALA A 18 31.20 9.04 36.17
CA ALA A 18 30.14 8.25 35.51
C ALA A 18 30.67 7.35 34.40
N VAL A 19 31.89 7.61 33.91
CA VAL A 19 32.52 6.90 32.75
C VAL A 19 32.87 5.45 33.11
N GLU A 20 33.24 5.18 34.35
CA GLU A 20 33.68 3.85 34.81
C GLU A 20 32.51 2.87 35.05
N SER A 21 31.31 3.36 35.30
CA SER A 21 30.16 2.54 35.70
C SER A 21 29.16 2.27 34.55
N GLY A 22 29.31 2.87 33.36
CA GLY A 22 28.38 2.73 32.26
C GLY A 22 26.96 3.23 32.55
N LYS A 23 26.82 4.15 33.54
CA LYS A 23 25.52 4.74 33.90
C LYS A 23 25.02 5.70 32.83
N LYS A 24 23.71 5.75 32.67
CA LYS A 24 23.04 6.77 31.84
C LYS A 24 23.17 8.14 32.55
N VAL A 25 23.48 9.16 31.77
CA VAL A 25 23.64 10.55 32.25
C VAL A 25 22.83 11.45 31.32
N ASP A 26 22.02 12.35 31.87
CA ASP A 26 21.32 13.35 31.07
C ASP A 26 22.28 14.42 30.52
N ILE A 27 21.89 15.07 29.43
CA ILE A 27 22.74 16.06 28.76
C ILE A 27 22.90 17.31 29.61
N SER A 28 21.94 17.65 30.47
CA SER A 28 21.98 18.85 31.35
C SER A 28 23.06 18.75 32.42
N ASN A 29 23.32 17.54 32.93
CA ASN A 29 24.27 17.28 34.01
C ASN A 29 25.72 17.07 33.51
N ILE A 30 25.95 17.06 32.21
CA ILE A 30 27.28 16.82 31.62
C ILE A 30 28.26 17.98 31.95
N ASP A 31 27.78 19.19 32.21
CA ASP A 31 28.62 20.34 32.60
C ASP A 31 29.36 20.15 33.96
N SER A 32 28.88 19.26 34.79
CA SER A 32 29.46 18.96 36.10
C SER A 32 30.58 17.92 36.10
N MET A 33 30.85 17.28 34.95
CA MET A 33 31.81 16.19 34.78
C MET A 33 32.98 16.60 33.86
N LYS A 34 34.22 16.26 34.21
CA LYS A 34 35.38 16.52 33.35
C LYS A 34 35.29 15.69 32.07
N ALA A 35 34.99 16.34 30.93
CA ALA A 35 34.88 15.73 29.59
C ALA A 35 36.21 15.16 29.04
N SER A 36 37.34 15.35 29.76
CA SER A 36 38.68 15.07 29.26
C SER A 36 38.99 13.59 28.96
N ASN A 37 38.11 12.65 29.36
CA ASN A 37 38.38 11.21 29.24
C ASN A 37 37.41 10.45 28.35
N ILE A 38 36.46 11.12 27.65
CA ILE A 38 35.52 10.48 26.74
C ILE A 38 35.91 10.79 25.31
N THR A 39 36.18 9.75 24.53
CA THR A 39 36.47 9.87 23.11
C THR A 39 35.21 9.59 22.26
N VAL A 40 34.86 10.52 21.40
CA VAL A 40 33.78 10.34 20.44
C VAL A 40 34.34 9.84 19.11
N ILE A 41 33.83 8.71 18.65
CA ILE A 41 34.11 8.17 17.31
C ILE A 41 33.14 8.80 16.33
N LYS A 42 33.66 9.63 15.43
CA LYS A 42 32.87 10.27 14.37
C LYS A 42 32.42 9.30 13.28
N ARG A 43 31.46 9.74 12.43
CA ARG A 43 30.97 8.95 11.28
C ARG A 43 32.06 8.53 10.28
N ASN A 44 33.12 9.32 10.16
CA ASN A 44 34.29 9.04 9.32
C ASN A 44 35.38 8.21 10.00
N GLY A 45 35.12 7.73 11.24
CA GLY A 45 36.09 6.95 12.05
C GLY A 45 37.11 7.81 12.83
N SER A 46 37.19 9.12 12.61
CA SER A 46 38.08 10.00 13.41
C SER A 46 37.61 10.11 14.84
N ARG A 47 38.56 10.37 15.75
CA ARG A 47 38.31 10.47 17.20
C ARG A 47 38.50 11.92 17.67
N GLU A 48 37.58 12.40 18.49
CA GLU A 48 37.70 13.71 19.15
C GLU A 48 37.19 13.63 20.60
N PRO A 49 37.60 14.54 21.51
CA PRO A 49 37.00 14.64 22.82
C PRO A 49 35.52 14.96 22.72
N PHE A 50 34.74 14.40 23.65
CA PHE A 50 33.29 14.69 23.72
C PHE A 50 33.05 16.15 24.07
N ASN A 51 32.14 16.79 23.33
CA ASN A 51 31.72 18.16 23.53
C ASN A 51 30.18 18.23 23.70
N PRO A 52 29.64 18.33 24.91
CA PRO A 52 28.20 18.35 25.16
C PRO A 52 27.51 19.59 24.57
N GLU A 53 28.21 20.72 24.45
CA GLU A 53 27.63 21.94 23.85
C GLU A 53 27.26 21.75 22.39
N LYS A 54 27.98 20.88 21.65
CA LYS A 54 27.59 20.51 20.30
C LYS A 54 26.25 19.78 20.26
N MET A 55 25.98 18.91 21.25
CA MET A 55 24.74 18.17 21.37
C MET A 55 23.58 19.06 21.80
N LYS A 56 23.79 19.92 22.81
CA LYS A 56 22.83 20.94 23.23
C LYS A 56 22.44 21.86 22.06
N ALA A 57 23.43 22.30 21.27
CA ALA A 57 23.18 23.11 20.09
C ALA A 57 22.36 22.40 19.01
N VAL A 58 22.41 21.06 18.91
CA VAL A 58 21.55 20.28 18.03
C VAL A 58 20.12 20.22 18.58
N CYS A 59 19.95 20.00 19.88
CA CYS A 59 18.64 20.02 20.53
C CYS A 59 17.94 21.38 20.36
N LEU A 60 18.65 22.47 20.63
CA LEU A 60 18.15 23.84 20.43
C LEU A 60 17.74 24.11 18.96
N TRP A 61 18.55 23.67 18.01
CA TRP A 61 18.21 23.79 16.59
C TRP A 61 16.97 22.98 16.21
N ALA A 62 16.83 21.74 16.71
CA ALA A 62 15.67 20.90 16.41
C ALA A 62 14.38 21.50 16.99
N CYS A 63 14.47 22.18 18.11
CA CYS A 63 13.35 22.86 18.77
C CYS A 63 13.06 24.26 18.21
N THR A 64 13.69 24.69 17.11
CA THR A 64 13.36 25.98 16.48
C THR A 64 11.88 26.05 16.12
N GLY A 65 11.17 27.07 16.63
CA GLY A 65 9.71 27.20 16.56
C GLY A 65 8.97 26.63 17.76
N TYR A 66 9.68 25.88 18.64
CA TYR A 66 9.20 25.27 19.87
C TYR A 66 10.26 25.38 20.96
N GLU A 67 10.90 26.55 21.11
CA GLU A 67 12.07 26.79 21.94
C GLU A 67 11.84 26.39 23.40
N TYR A 68 10.61 26.50 23.89
CA TYR A 68 10.20 26.11 25.25
C TYR A 68 10.35 24.60 25.53
N LEU A 69 10.47 23.74 24.49
CA LEU A 69 10.71 22.31 24.63
C LEU A 69 12.19 21.92 24.63
N ALA A 70 13.09 22.87 24.35
CA ALA A 70 14.52 22.56 24.22
C ALA A 70 15.16 22.10 25.54
N ASP A 71 14.83 22.76 26.64
CA ASP A 71 15.36 22.38 27.96
C ASP A 71 14.84 21.00 28.39
N GLU A 72 13.60 20.69 28.05
CA GLU A 72 13.02 19.37 28.29
C GLU A 72 13.72 18.28 27.47
N LEU A 73 13.96 18.51 26.17
CA LEU A 73 14.71 17.58 25.34
C LEU A 73 16.12 17.35 25.86
N ILE A 74 16.82 18.42 26.27
CA ILE A 74 18.18 18.36 26.80
C ILE A 74 18.21 17.59 28.12
N ARG A 75 17.32 17.92 29.07
CA ARG A 75 17.25 17.27 30.38
C ARG A 75 16.93 15.79 30.28
N ASP A 76 15.96 15.43 29.45
CA ASP A 76 15.41 14.07 29.40
C ASP A 76 16.19 13.15 28.41
N THR A 77 17.17 13.71 27.69
CA THR A 77 18.07 12.88 26.87
C THR A 77 19.17 12.26 27.75
N GLU A 78 19.03 10.97 27.98
CA GLU A 78 20.03 10.17 28.69
C GLU A 78 21.02 9.53 27.71
N ILE A 79 22.30 9.75 27.90
CA ILE A 79 23.36 9.13 27.10
C ILE A 79 24.14 8.15 28.00
N LYS A 80 24.26 6.92 27.50
CA LYS A 80 25.11 5.91 28.13
C LYS A 80 26.57 6.21 27.82
N LEU A 81 27.28 6.75 28.80
CA LEU A 81 28.68 7.16 28.65
C LEU A 81 29.61 5.97 28.80
N HIS A 82 30.51 5.78 27.83
CA HIS A 82 31.63 4.85 27.82
C HIS A 82 32.92 5.61 27.50
N LYS A 83 34.09 5.01 27.74
CA LYS A 83 35.41 5.61 27.40
C LYS A 83 35.48 5.98 25.90
N GLU A 84 34.87 5.16 25.03
CA GLU A 84 34.65 5.46 23.60
C GLU A 84 33.17 5.37 23.27
N ILE A 85 32.64 6.38 22.59
CA ILE A 85 31.22 6.49 22.22
C ILE A 85 31.08 6.79 20.72
N ASN A 86 30.21 6.05 20.03
CA ASN A 86 29.88 6.36 18.64
C ASN A 86 28.91 7.56 18.59
N ILE A 87 29.22 8.55 17.76
CA ILE A 87 28.37 9.72 17.58
C ILE A 87 26.97 9.37 17.05
N ARG A 88 26.84 8.25 16.29
CA ARG A 88 25.54 7.78 15.82
C ARG A 88 24.65 7.34 16.98
N ASP A 89 25.20 6.57 17.91
CA ASP A 89 24.45 6.04 19.04
C ASP A 89 24.00 7.17 19.96
N MET A 90 24.89 8.15 20.20
CA MET A 90 24.53 9.35 20.95
C MET A 90 23.41 10.15 20.29
N PHE A 91 23.51 10.34 18.97
CA PHE A 91 22.51 11.12 18.23
C PHE A 91 21.17 10.36 18.16
N GLN A 92 21.23 9.03 18.08
CA GLN A 92 20.04 8.17 18.12
C GLN A 92 19.30 8.30 19.46
N GLN A 93 19.99 8.45 20.59
CA GLN A 93 19.34 8.67 21.90
C GLN A 93 18.53 9.98 21.91
N VAL A 94 19.05 11.07 21.32
CA VAL A 94 18.29 12.32 21.19
C VAL A 94 17.02 12.14 20.37
N ILE A 95 17.13 11.41 19.24
CA ILE A 95 15.98 11.10 18.37
C ILE A 95 14.94 10.29 19.14
N VAL A 96 15.36 9.22 19.83
CA VAL A 96 14.48 8.34 20.61
C VAL A 96 13.77 9.12 21.72
N THR A 97 14.49 10.02 22.41
CA THR A 97 13.88 10.88 23.44
C THR A 97 12.77 11.74 22.85
N ALA A 98 13.00 12.39 21.70
CA ALA A 98 11.96 13.19 21.04
C ALA A 98 10.77 12.32 20.58
N VAL A 99 11.04 11.13 20.01
CA VAL A 99 10.00 10.18 19.54
C VAL A 99 9.13 9.71 20.70
N ASN A 100 9.72 9.37 21.84
CA ASN A 100 8.98 8.90 23.02
C ASN A 100 8.06 9.97 23.64
N LYS A 101 8.27 11.24 23.30
CA LYS A 101 7.44 12.36 23.75
C LYS A 101 6.28 12.69 22.79
N ILE A 102 6.22 12.08 21.62
CA ILE A 102 5.15 12.30 20.66
C ILE A 102 3.82 11.84 21.27
N SER A 103 2.88 12.76 21.39
CA SER A 103 1.55 12.47 21.92
C SER A 103 0.50 13.39 21.28
N LEU A 104 -0.78 13.07 21.46
CA LEU A 104 -1.88 13.93 21.00
C LEU A 104 -1.88 15.30 21.67
N LEU A 105 -1.38 15.39 22.91
CA LEU A 105 -1.29 16.65 23.67
C LEU A 105 -0.08 17.50 23.23
N PHE A 106 0.98 16.86 22.74
CA PHE A 106 2.22 17.50 22.34
C PHE A 106 2.68 17.01 20.96
N PRO A 107 1.91 17.28 19.89
CA PRO A 107 2.23 16.82 18.53
C PRO A 107 3.52 17.47 17.99
N GLN A 108 3.97 18.58 18.55
CA GLN A 108 5.20 19.29 18.18
C GLN A 108 6.47 18.42 18.29
N TRP A 109 6.45 17.39 19.13
CA TRP A 109 7.55 16.44 19.25
C TRP A 109 7.77 15.64 17.97
N GLU A 110 6.75 15.46 17.14
CA GLU A 110 6.91 14.82 15.84
C GLU A 110 7.77 15.65 14.88
N ASP A 111 7.56 16.98 14.83
CA ASP A 111 8.38 17.89 14.04
C ASP A 111 9.82 17.93 14.54
N ILE A 112 10.03 17.95 15.87
CA ILE A 112 11.35 17.92 16.49
C ILE A 112 12.07 16.61 16.14
N ALA A 113 11.40 15.49 16.28
CA ALA A 113 11.94 14.17 15.92
C ALA A 113 12.26 14.07 14.42
N ALA A 114 11.39 14.59 13.56
CA ALA A 114 11.62 14.64 12.11
C ALA A 114 12.85 15.45 11.74
N LYS A 115 13.03 16.66 12.33
CA LYS A 115 14.22 17.50 12.11
C LYS A 115 15.51 16.80 12.55
N LEU A 116 15.50 16.15 13.72
CA LEU A 116 16.64 15.37 14.22
C LEU A 116 16.98 14.21 13.27
N GLN A 117 15.98 13.45 12.86
CA GLN A 117 16.16 12.31 11.96
C GLN A 117 16.68 12.76 10.59
N LEU A 118 16.15 13.84 10.05
CA LEU A 118 16.60 14.42 8.78
C LEU A 118 18.07 14.84 8.85
N LEU A 119 18.48 15.51 9.92
CA LEU A 119 19.87 15.87 10.15
C LEU A 119 20.78 14.65 10.25
N SER A 120 20.30 13.55 10.85
CA SER A 120 21.03 12.28 10.88
C SER A 120 21.25 11.75 9.46
N TYR A 121 20.20 11.70 8.65
CA TYR A 121 20.26 11.24 7.25
C TYR A 121 21.21 12.10 6.40
N TYR A 122 21.16 13.41 6.54
CA TYR A 122 22.05 14.32 5.83
C TYR A 122 23.52 14.09 6.17
N LYS A 123 23.82 13.92 7.47
CA LYS A 123 25.19 13.65 7.93
C LYS A 123 25.68 12.28 7.52
N GLU A 124 24.83 11.27 7.50
CA GLU A 124 25.19 9.90 7.13
C GLU A 124 25.42 9.75 5.63
N THR A 125 24.60 10.41 4.81
CA THR A 125 24.65 10.26 3.36
C THR A 125 25.75 11.11 2.73
N TYR A 126 25.84 12.40 3.08
CA TYR A 126 26.74 13.35 2.44
C TYR A 126 27.54 14.21 3.40
N ASN A 127 27.54 13.92 4.70
CA ASN A 127 28.17 14.72 5.76
C ASN A 127 27.73 16.19 5.77
N ILE A 128 26.48 16.46 5.40
CA ILE A 128 25.87 17.80 5.37
C ILE A 128 25.64 18.25 6.81
N GLY A 129 26.06 19.48 7.13
CA GLY A 129 25.88 20.09 8.43
C GLY A 129 24.55 20.84 8.58
N LYS A 130 24.51 21.81 9.53
CA LYS A 130 23.32 22.63 9.79
C LYS A 130 22.99 23.61 8.68
N SER A 131 23.97 23.99 7.83
CA SER A 131 23.73 24.71 6.57
C SER A 131 23.45 23.65 5.50
N ILE A 132 22.22 23.59 5.04
CA ILE A 132 21.76 22.59 4.07
C ILE A 132 22.31 22.97 2.70
N SER A 133 23.38 22.28 2.28
CA SER A 133 23.87 22.31 0.92
C SER A 133 23.61 20.93 0.31
N TYR A 134 22.59 20.85 -0.54
CA TYR A 134 22.28 19.62 -1.25
C TYR A 134 23.40 19.29 -2.24
N PRO A 135 23.75 17.98 -2.40
CA PRO A 135 24.63 17.56 -3.48
C PRO A 135 24.03 17.95 -4.84
N HIS A 136 24.88 18.39 -5.74
CA HIS A 136 24.45 18.83 -7.06
C HIS A 136 23.82 17.68 -7.86
N LEU A 137 22.70 17.93 -8.53
CA LEU A 137 21.94 16.91 -9.27
C LEU A 137 22.82 16.17 -10.28
N ARG A 138 23.73 16.87 -10.99
CA ARG A 138 24.67 16.28 -11.94
C ARG A 138 25.53 15.18 -11.30
N ASP A 139 26.04 15.44 -10.09
CA ASP A 139 26.90 14.50 -9.38
C ASP A 139 26.14 13.24 -8.97
N ILE A 140 24.87 13.41 -8.54
CA ILE A 140 23.97 12.31 -8.20
C ILE A 140 23.67 11.46 -9.45
N LEU A 141 23.36 12.11 -10.59
CA LEU A 141 23.07 11.42 -11.84
C LEU A 141 24.29 10.67 -12.35
N GLN A 142 25.47 11.29 -12.33
CA GLN A 142 26.72 10.64 -12.74
C GLN A 142 27.04 9.42 -11.86
N LYS A 143 27.00 9.57 -10.54
CA LYS A 143 27.24 8.49 -9.59
C LYS A 143 26.23 7.35 -9.75
N GLY A 144 24.97 7.68 -10.04
CA GLY A 144 23.93 6.71 -10.32
C GLY A 144 24.17 5.91 -11.60
N ILE A 145 24.69 6.54 -12.66
CA ILE A 145 25.06 5.88 -13.91
C ILE A 145 26.28 4.97 -13.70
N GLU A 146 27.32 5.46 -13.05
CA GLU A 146 28.55 4.71 -12.77
C GLU A 146 28.27 3.41 -11.98
N ASN A 147 27.33 3.49 -11.03
CA ASN A 147 26.91 2.34 -10.22
C ASN A 147 25.76 1.53 -10.82
N LYS A 148 25.36 1.78 -12.08
CA LYS A 148 24.29 1.08 -12.82
C LYS A 148 22.91 1.12 -12.12
N ILE A 149 22.66 2.17 -11.34
CA ILE A 149 21.39 2.42 -10.64
C ILE A 149 20.43 3.16 -11.56
N TYR A 150 20.95 4.12 -12.32
CA TYR A 150 20.15 4.90 -13.26
C TYR A 150 20.33 4.46 -14.72
N ASP A 151 19.27 4.60 -15.49
CA ASP A 151 19.31 4.34 -16.94
C ASP A 151 20.01 5.48 -17.68
N LYS A 152 21.24 5.20 -18.12
CA LYS A 152 22.06 6.14 -18.88
C LYS A 152 21.37 6.67 -20.14
N ARG A 153 20.55 5.84 -20.82
CA ARG A 153 19.89 6.22 -22.09
C ARG A 153 18.83 7.30 -21.85
N THR A 154 18.10 7.22 -20.75
CA THR A 154 17.09 8.21 -20.39
C THR A 154 17.74 9.52 -19.95
N ILE A 155 18.82 9.46 -19.15
CA ILE A 155 19.55 10.65 -18.70
C ILE A 155 20.22 11.37 -19.88
N ALA A 156 20.75 10.63 -20.84
CA ALA A 156 21.41 11.20 -22.03
C ALA A 156 20.47 12.05 -22.93
N LYS A 157 19.17 12.03 -22.70
CA LYS A 157 18.21 12.91 -23.38
C LYS A 157 18.20 14.33 -22.79
N TYR A 158 18.74 14.54 -21.60
CA TYR A 158 18.85 15.84 -20.95
C TYR A 158 20.21 16.48 -21.25
N THR A 159 20.22 17.78 -21.60
CA THR A 159 21.47 18.50 -21.78
C THR A 159 22.07 18.90 -20.42
N ALA A 160 23.34 19.37 -20.44
CA ALA A 160 23.99 19.86 -19.22
C ALA A 160 23.30 21.11 -18.65
N GLU A 161 22.82 21.96 -19.53
CA GLU A 161 22.09 23.22 -19.20
C GLU A 161 20.72 22.87 -18.56
N GLU A 162 19.99 21.90 -19.12
CA GLU A 162 18.73 21.44 -18.56
C GLU A 162 18.92 20.82 -17.17
N ILE A 163 19.99 20.04 -16.96
CA ILE A 163 20.31 19.47 -15.64
C ILE A 163 20.65 20.57 -14.63
N GLU A 164 21.32 21.64 -15.07
CA GLU A 164 21.62 22.78 -14.22
C GLU A 164 20.36 23.56 -13.83
N GLU A 165 19.46 23.80 -14.80
CA GLU A 165 18.15 24.41 -14.53
C GLU A 165 17.35 23.62 -13.52
N LEU A 166 17.25 22.29 -13.70
CA LEU A 166 16.56 21.40 -12.76
C LEU A 166 17.22 21.36 -11.39
N ASN A 167 18.56 21.44 -11.31
CA ASN A 167 19.27 21.51 -10.03
C ASN A 167 18.89 22.77 -9.24
N ASN A 168 18.76 23.90 -9.91
CA ASN A 168 18.42 25.18 -9.29
C ASN A 168 16.98 25.22 -8.75
N GLU A 169 16.10 24.35 -9.25
CA GLU A 169 14.72 24.20 -8.77
C GLU A 169 14.59 23.24 -7.56
N ILE A 170 15.66 22.52 -7.21
CA ILE A 170 15.64 21.66 -6.04
C ILE A 170 15.60 22.52 -4.76
N ASP A 171 14.53 22.36 -3.98
CA ASP A 171 14.29 23.07 -2.74
C ASP A 171 14.46 22.16 -1.51
N PRO A 172 15.61 22.17 -0.83
CA PRO A 172 15.87 21.33 0.34
C PRO A 172 14.95 21.61 1.52
N GLU A 173 14.38 22.81 1.63
CA GLU A 173 13.48 23.16 2.73
C GLU A 173 12.21 22.32 2.73
N ARG A 174 11.85 21.75 1.59
CA ARG A 174 10.70 20.83 1.49
C ARG A 174 10.90 19.50 2.22
N ASP A 175 12.12 19.14 2.57
CA ASP A 175 12.37 17.97 3.40
C ASP A 175 11.81 18.12 4.83
N PHE A 176 11.60 19.35 5.30
CA PHE A 176 10.95 19.63 6.59
C PHE A 176 9.42 19.50 6.55
N LEU A 177 8.82 19.21 5.40
CA LEU A 177 7.39 18.90 5.29
C LEU A 177 7.05 17.48 5.73
N PHE A 178 8.04 16.61 5.91
CA PHE A 178 7.81 15.26 6.38
C PHE A 178 7.56 15.21 7.88
N SER A 179 6.56 14.42 8.29
CA SER A 179 6.49 13.91 9.66
C SER A 179 7.65 12.92 9.93
N TYR A 180 7.97 12.66 11.19
CA TYR A 180 9.04 11.72 11.55
C TYR A 180 8.87 10.36 10.88
N LYS A 181 7.70 9.73 11.05
CA LYS A 181 7.38 8.42 10.47
C LYS A 181 7.37 8.45 8.95
N GLY A 182 6.83 9.51 8.37
CA GLY A 182 6.83 9.75 6.93
C GLY A 182 8.23 9.85 6.35
N LEU A 183 9.11 10.60 7.00
CA LEU A 183 10.51 10.76 6.61
C LEU A 183 11.28 9.43 6.64
N VAL A 184 11.17 8.69 7.75
CA VAL A 184 11.84 7.38 7.90
C VAL A 184 11.39 6.44 6.80
N THR A 185 10.08 6.30 6.61
CA THR A 185 9.52 5.44 5.57
C THR A 185 9.98 5.87 4.17
N PHE A 186 9.94 7.17 3.86
CA PHE A 186 10.31 7.69 2.56
C PHE A 186 11.80 7.46 2.27
N PHE A 187 12.66 7.80 3.22
CA PHE A 187 14.10 7.70 3.06
C PHE A 187 14.54 6.24 2.91
N ASP A 188 14.07 5.35 3.77
CA ASP A 188 14.47 3.95 3.77
C ASP A 188 13.95 3.22 2.53
N LYS A 189 12.71 3.48 2.14
CA LYS A 189 12.04 2.76 1.06
C LYS A 189 12.31 3.35 -0.32
N TYR A 190 12.24 4.68 -0.50
CA TYR A 190 12.18 5.31 -1.82
C TYR A 190 13.48 5.97 -2.27
N CYS A 191 14.31 6.49 -1.34
CA CYS A 191 15.63 6.99 -1.69
C CYS A 191 16.55 5.81 -2.05
N LEU A 192 17.03 5.80 -3.29
CA LEU A 192 17.82 4.68 -3.80
C LEU A 192 19.21 4.61 -3.15
N ASN A 193 19.71 3.38 -3.01
CA ASN A 193 21.02 3.10 -2.47
C ASN A 193 22.04 2.89 -3.61
N TYR A 194 23.30 3.28 -3.42
CA TYR A 194 24.39 2.86 -4.31
C TYR A 194 25.21 1.70 -3.77
N THR A 195 25.11 1.40 -2.44
CA THR A 195 25.58 0.15 -1.83
C THR A 195 24.49 -0.39 -0.90
N LYS A 196 24.69 -1.57 -0.30
CA LYS A 196 23.72 -2.12 0.66
C LYS A 196 23.37 -1.16 1.82
N THR A 197 24.34 -0.34 2.24
CA THR A 197 24.23 0.52 3.44
C THR A 197 24.31 2.02 3.17
N LYS A 198 24.61 2.43 1.91
CA LYS A 198 24.79 3.86 1.60
C LYS A 198 23.77 4.33 0.59
N LYS A 199 23.07 5.40 0.92
CA LYS A 199 22.10 6.07 0.05
C LYS A 199 22.82 6.85 -1.07
N LEU A 200 22.19 6.84 -2.24
CA LEU A 200 22.54 7.70 -3.37
C LEU A 200 21.76 9.01 -3.33
N GLU A 201 20.51 8.93 -2.89
CA GLU A 201 19.54 10.03 -2.96
C GLU A 201 19.21 10.58 -1.57
N LEU A 202 18.91 11.87 -1.53
CA LEU A 202 18.11 12.54 -0.51
C LEU A 202 16.67 12.73 -1.05
N PRO A 203 15.66 13.05 -0.22
CA PRO A 203 14.27 13.02 -0.67
C PRO A 203 13.98 13.88 -1.91
N GLN A 204 14.53 15.09 -2.00
CA GLN A 204 14.29 15.95 -3.16
C GLN A 204 14.92 15.41 -4.45
N HIS A 205 16.05 14.69 -4.37
CA HIS A 205 16.62 14.00 -5.53
C HIS A 205 15.69 12.88 -6.01
N THR A 206 15.02 12.16 -5.09
CA THR A 206 14.05 11.12 -5.44
C THR A 206 12.87 11.71 -6.21
N TYR A 207 12.30 12.84 -5.76
CA TYR A 207 11.21 13.50 -6.44
C TYR A 207 11.62 14.03 -7.82
N MET A 208 12.80 14.66 -7.91
CA MET A 208 13.34 15.16 -9.19
C MET A 208 13.59 14.00 -10.17
N ARG A 209 14.16 12.89 -9.71
CA ARG A 209 14.36 11.68 -10.52
C ARG A 209 13.05 11.14 -11.12
N VAL A 210 11.99 11.06 -10.29
CA VAL A 210 10.67 10.61 -10.75
C VAL A 210 10.11 11.57 -11.80
N ALA A 211 10.19 12.88 -11.55
CA ALA A 211 9.70 13.89 -12.48
C ALA A 211 10.46 13.85 -13.82
N MET A 212 11.79 13.76 -13.80
CA MET A 212 12.61 13.61 -15.01
C MET A 212 12.22 12.34 -15.80
N ALA A 213 12.04 11.21 -15.13
CA ALA A 213 11.69 9.96 -15.81
C ALA A 213 10.35 10.03 -16.52
N LEU A 214 9.33 10.63 -15.88
CA LEU A 214 7.97 10.67 -16.41
C LEU A 214 7.76 11.74 -17.49
N MET A 215 8.55 12.82 -17.49
CA MET A 215 8.39 13.93 -18.44
C MET A 215 9.44 13.95 -19.56
N VAL A 216 10.29 12.92 -19.63
CA VAL A 216 11.45 12.88 -20.54
C VAL A 216 11.11 13.03 -22.03
N ASN A 217 9.93 12.59 -22.46
CA ASN A 217 9.50 12.64 -23.86
C ASN A 217 8.52 13.79 -24.16
N GLU A 218 8.28 14.68 -23.20
CA GLU A 218 7.37 15.81 -23.38
C GLU A 218 8.03 16.96 -24.15
N THR A 219 7.22 17.68 -24.92
CA THR A 219 7.57 19.04 -25.36
C THR A 219 7.63 19.95 -24.14
N ASP A 220 8.51 20.95 -24.13
CA ASP A 220 8.74 21.82 -22.96
C ASP A 220 8.97 21.01 -21.68
N ARG A 221 9.75 19.93 -21.81
CA ARG A 221 9.91 18.93 -20.75
C ARG A 221 10.39 19.53 -19.43
N ILE A 222 11.28 20.53 -19.46
CA ILE A 222 11.83 21.13 -18.23
C ILE A 222 10.72 21.77 -17.41
N LYS A 223 9.89 22.60 -18.01
CA LYS A 223 8.72 23.19 -17.34
C LYS A 223 7.79 22.14 -16.75
N LYS A 224 7.56 21.04 -17.49
CA LYS A 224 6.71 19.94 -17.01
C LYS A 224 7.37 19.11 -15.91
N VAL A 225 8.70 18.92 -15.95
CA VAL A 225 9.47 18.29 -14.87
C VAL A 225 9.36 19.13 -13.60
N ILE A 226 9.59 20.44 -13.68
CA ILE A 226 9.49 21.36 -12.54
C ILE A 226 8.08 21.33 -11.95
N THR A 227 7.05 21.41 -12.80
CA THR A 227 5.65 21.35 -12.33
C THR A 227 5.34 20.03 -11.60
N LEU A 228 5.83 18.91 -12.11
CA LEU A 228 5.64 17.60 -11.49
C LEU A 228 6.45 17.46 -10.20
N TYR A 229 7.71 17.90 -10.20
CA TYR A 229 8.56 17.96 -9.02
C TYR A 229 7.88 18.77 -7.89
N ASP A 230 7.37 19.95 -8.23
CA ASP A 230 6.66 20.81 -7.29
C ASP A 230 5.46 20.10 -6.65
N ALA A 231 4.63 19.47 -7.47
CA ALA A 231 3.45 18.78 -6.97
C ALA A 231 3.79 17.59 -6.05
N LEU A 232 4.84 16.82 -6.38
CA LEU A 232 5.33 15.70 -5.56
C LEU A 232 6.00 16.20 -4.27
N SER A 233 6.94 17.13 -4.38
CA SER A 233 7.76 17.59 -3.26
C SER A 233 7.01 18.48 -2.27
N LYS A 234 5.93 19.13 -2.69
CA LYS A 234 4.97 19.84 -1.82
C LYS A 234 3.91 18.92 -1.22
N HIS A 235 4.02 17.61 -1.44
CA HIS A 235 3.10 16.59 -0.96
C HIS A 235 1.64 16.80 -1.40
N GLN A 236 1.42 17.39 -2.58
CA GLN A 236 0.08 17.59 -3.14
C GLN A 236 -0.53 16.29 -3.63
N TYR A 237 0.32 15.37 -4.10
CA TYR A 237 -0.03 13.99 -4.42
C TYR A 237 1.18 13.07 -4.30
N THR A 238 0.96 11.77 -4.39
CA THR A 238 2.04 10.77 -4.42
C THR A 238 1.80 9.74 -5.52
N CYS A 239 2.88 9.18 -6.04
CA CYS A 239 2.84 8.05 -6.97
C CYS A 239 2.95 6.72 -6.21
N ALA A 240 2.43 5.65 -6.82
CA ALA A 240 2.56 4.30 -6.29
C ALA A 240 4.03 3.85 -6.18
N THR A 241 4.28 2.92 -5.25
CA THR A 241 5.62 2.39 -4.94
C THR A 241 6.46 2.01 -6.17
N PRO A 242 5.95 1.31 -7.20
CA PRO A 242 6.77 0.99 -8.37
C PRO A 242 7.25 2.22 -9.14
N ILE A 243 6.44 3.27 -9.25
CA ILE A 243 6.86 4.52 -9.88
C ILE A 243 7.98 5.16 -9.06
N MET A 244 7.76 5.31 -7.75
CA MET A 244 8.75 5.93 -6.85
C MET A 244 10.09 5.18 -6.83
N LEU A 245 10.08 3.85 -6.92
CA LEU A 245 11.28 3.01 -6.85
C LEU A 245 11.96 2.76 -8.19
N ASN A 246 11.20 2.63 -9.27
CA ASN A 246 11.73 2.13 -10.53
C ASN A 246 11.89 3.21 -11.61
N ALA A 247 11.30 4.41 -11.44
CA ALA A 247 11.49 5.50 -12.38
C ALA A 247 12.97 5.85 -12.55
N LEU A 248 13.42 6.06 -13.77
CA LEU A 248 14.81 6.33 -14.17
C LEU A 248 15.80 5.19 -13.90
N THR A 249 15.35 3.99 -13.54
CA THR A 249 16.20 2.82 -13.36
C THR A 249 16.20 1.93 -14.60
N PRO A 250 17.23 1.07 -14.81
CA PRO A 250 17.23 0.16 -15.96
C PRO A 250 16.03 -0.79 -16.04
N GLY A 251 15.44 -1.12 -14.90
CA GLY A 251 14.28 -2.02 -14.80
C GLY A 251 12.93 -1.37 -14.96
N GLN A 252 12.81 -0.09 -14.98
CA GLN A 252 11.68 0.86 -15.11
C GLN A 252 10.28 0.25 -15.36
N GLN A 253 9.90 -0.79 -14.60
CA GLN A 253 8.52 -1.30 -14.52
C GLN A 253 7.78 -0.40 -13.54
N LEU A 254 6.71 0.30 -14.01
CA LEU A 254 6.08 1.39 -13.26
C LEU A 254 4.67 1.04 -12.76
N SER A 255 4.04 0.00 -13.31
CA SER A 255 2.68 -0.40 -12.92
C SER A 255 2.68 -1.11 -11.57
N SER A 256 1.73 -0.76 -10.72
CA SER A 256 1.59 -1.33 -9.37
C SER A 256 0.67 -2.55 -9.33
N CYS A 257 -0.34 -2.59 -10.17
CA CYS A 257 -1.36 -3.65 -10.21
C CYS A 257 -1.25 -4.45 -11.49
N VAL A 258 -1.26 -5.78 -11.37
CA VAL A 258 -1.10 -6.72 -12.47
C VAL A 258 -2.18 -7.78 -12.36
N LEU A 259 -3.17 -7.73 -13.24
CA LEU A 259 -4.31 -8.64 -13.26
C LEU A 259 -4.13 -9.68 -14.35
N ASN A 260 -4.27 -10.94 -13.98
CA ASN A 260 -4.15 -12.09 -14.88
C ASN A 260 -5.42 -12.92 -14.82
N THR A 261 -5.71 -13.59 -15.91
CA THR A 261 -6.71 -14.67 -16.03
C THR A 261 -6.02 -15.85 -16.70
N LEU A 262 -6.32 -17.06 -16.27
CA LEU A 262 -5.84 -18.29 -16.90
C LEU A 262 -6.97 -19.01 -17.64
N ASP A 263 -6.58 -19.88 -18.56
CA ASP A 263 -7.45 -20.93 -19.13
C ASP A 263 -7.16 -22.27 -18.45
N ASP A 264 -8.09 -23.21 -18.60
CA ASP A 264 -8.01 -24.55 -18.04
C ASP A 264 -7.12 -25.49 -18.91
N ASP A 265 -5.89 -25.03 -19.19
CA ASP A 265 -4.88 -25.80 -19.90
C ASP A 265 -3.48 -25.63 -19.29
N SER A 266 -2.61 -26.61 -19.54
CA SER A 266 -1.27 -26.66 -18.91
C SER A 266 -0.37 -25.48 -19.31
N HIS A 267 -0.43 -25.03 -20.58
CA HIS A 267 0.39 -23.90 -21.05
C HIS A 267 -0.04 -22.62 -20.35
N SER A 268 -1.35 -22.36 -20.28
CA SER A 268 -1.91 -21.18 -19.62
C SER A 268 -1.55 -21.16 -18.14
N ILE A 269 -1.67 -22.29 -17.43
CA ILE A 269 -1.34 -22.42 -16.01
C ILE A 269 0.14 -22.14 -15.74
N LEU A 270 1.04 -22.75 -16.53
CA LEU A 270 2.49 -22.60 -16.36
C LEU A 270 2.98 -21.21 -16.79
N ASP A 271 2.51 -20.68 -17.91
CA ASP A 271 2.86 -19.33 -18.38
C ASP A 271 2.36 -18.26 -17.44
N THR A 272 1.19 -18.44 -16.83
CA THR A 272 0.69 -17.57 -15.77
C THR A 272 1.66 -17.56 -14.58
N GLY A 273 2.12 -18.72 -14.10
CA GLY A 273 3.12 -18.80 -13.04
C GLY A 273 4.40 -18.06 -13.35
N LYS A 274 4.94 -18.24 -14.57
CA LYS A 274 6.10 -17.48 -15.07
C LYS A 274 5.85 -15.97 -15.03
N ASN A 275 4.72 -15.50 -15.55
CA ASN A 275 4.39 -14.08 -15.60
C ASN A 275 4.23 -13.46 -14.22
N LEU A 276 3.55 -14.16 -13.29
CA LEU A 276 3.43 -13.75 -11.89
C LEU A 276 4.81 -13.56 -11.23
N GLY A 277 5.71 -14.54 -11.39
CA GLY A 277 7.08 -14.47 -10.87
C GLY A 277 7.87 -13.28 -11.45
N ILE A 278 7.76 -13.04 -12.75
CA ILE A 278 8.45 -11.93 -13.43
C ILE A 278 7.93 -10.58 -12.89
N TYR A 279 6.62 -10.36 -12.82
CA TYR A 279 6.06 -9.11 -12.29
C TYR A 279 6.36 -8.91 -10.80
N SER A 280 6.33 -9.98 -10.00
CA SER A 280 6.72 -9.93 -8.58
C SER A 280 8.16 -9.45 -8.43
N LYS A 281 9.11 -9.97 -9.22
CA LYS A 281 10.51 -9.50 -9.25
C LYS A 281 10.63 -7.98 -9.43
N PHE A 282 9.73 -7.39 -10.22
CA PHE A 282 9.70 -5.94 -10.47
C PHE A 282 8.73 -5.15 -9.57
N LYS A 283 8.34 -5.71 -8.42
CA LYS A 283 7.55 -5.04 -7.37
C LYS A 283 6.08 -4.76 -7.71
N GLY A 284 5.52 -5.44 -8.72
CA GLY A 284 4.09 -5.41 -9.02
C GLY A 284 3.31 -6.29 -8.04
N GLY A 285 2.16 -5.80 -7.53
CA GLY A 285 1.17 -6.61 -6.83
C GLY A 285 0.32 -7.37 -7.85
N THR A 286 0.16 -8.68 -7.67
CA THR A 286 -0.47 -9.55 -8.67
C THR A 286 -1.85 -10.05 -8.24
N ALA A 287 -2.73 -10.27 -9.21
CA ALA A 287 -4.02 -10.94 -9.05
C ALA A 287 -4.23 -11.96 -10.16
N LEU A 288 -5.00 -13.01 -9.86
CA LEU A 288 -5.29 -14.11 -10.78
C LEU A 288 -6.73 -14.58 -10.64
N ASP A 289 -7.49 -14.56 -11.71
CA ASP A 289 -8.79 -15.22 -11.80
C ASP A 289 -8.59 -16.69 -12.19
N ILE A 290 -8.98 -17.59 -11.30
CA ILE A 290 -8.91 -19.04 -11.49
C ILE A 290 -10.27 -19.68 -11.77
N SER A 291 -11.32 -18.89 -11.94
CA SER A 291 -12.68 -19.41 -12.18
C SER A 291 -12.78 -20.40 -13.32
N PRO A 292 -11.95 -20.31 -14.39
CA PRO A 292 -11.98 -21.32 -15.47
C PRO A 292 -11.38 -22.68 -15.12
N MET A 293 -10.59 -22.80 -14.03
CA MET A 293 -9.94 -24.08 -13.69
C MET A 293 -10.98 -25.17 -13.38
N ARG A 294 -10.79 -26.35 -13.98
CA ARG A 294 -11.63 -27.51 -13.67
C ARG A 294 -11.51 -27.97 -12.23
N ALA A 295 -12.61 -28.48 -11.72
CA ALA A 295 -12.68 -29.01 -10.37
C ALA A 295 -11.92 -30.34 -10.21
N LYS A 296 -11.65 -30.70 -8.95
CA LYS A 296 -11.09 -32.00 -8.56
C LYS A 296 -11.94 -33.15 -9.13
N GLY A 297 -11.28 -34.14 -9.74
CA GLY A 297 -11.94 -35.27 -10.39
C GLY A 297 -12.48 -34.95 -11.81
N GLY A 298 -12.23 -33.74 -12.36
CA GLY A 298 -12.51 -33.42 -13.78
C GLY A 298 -11.62 -34.27 -14.70
N TYR A 299 -12.20 -34.88 -15.73
CA TYR A 299 -11.47 -35.74 -16.66
C TYR A 299 -10.49 -34.95 -17.52
N ILE A 300 -9.29 -35.50 -17.70
CA ILE A 300 -8.20 -34.93 -18.52
C ILE A 300 -8.05 -35.80 -19.78
N GLU A 301 -8.57 -35.35 -20.89
CA GLU A 301 -8.61 -36.10 -22.16
C GLU A 301 -7.21 -36.51 -22.63
N GLY A 302 -6.24 -35.64 -22.59
CA GLY A 302 -4.89 -35.90 -23.10
C GLY A 302 -4.10 -36.96 -22.36
N THR A 303 -4.40 -37.22 -21.09
CA THR A 303 -3.72 -38.21 -20.22
C THR A 303 -4.60 -39.34 -19.75
N GLN A 304 -5.89 -39.31 -20.10
CA GLN A 304 -6.91 -40.23 -19.58
C GLN A 304 -6.99 -40.33 -18.06
N GLY A 305 -6.58 -39.23 -17.38
CA GLY A 305 -6.56 -39.11 -15.94
C GLY A 305 -7.63 -38.15 -15.39
N TYR A 306 -7.52 -37.84 -14.11
CA TYR A 306 -8.43 -36.94 -13.41
C TYR A 306 -7.68 -35.80 -12.75
N SER A 307 -8.25 -34.59 -12.80
CA SER A 307 -7.69 -33.39 -12.18
C SER A 307 -7.65 -33.48 -10.65
N SER A 308 -6.59 -32.94 -10.07
CA SER A 308 -6.48 -32.73 -8.60
C SER A 308 -7.19 -31.46 -8.14
N GLY A 309 -7.81 -30.70 -9.05
CA GLY A 309 -8.48 -29.43 -8.75
C GLY A 309 -7.54 -28.25 -8.52
N PRO A 310 -8.06 -27.07 -8.11
CA PRO A 310 -7.28 -25.84 -7.95
C PRO A 310 -6.26 -25.86 -6.82
N VAL A 311 -6.53 -26.58 -5.73
CA VAL A 311 -5.73 -26.52 -4.48
C VAL A 311 -4.23 -26.73 -4.68
N PRO A 312 -3.73 -27.76 -5.42
CA PRO A 312 -2.30 -27.94 -5.65
C PRO A 312 -1.66 -26.78 -6.43
N PHE A 313 -2.41 -26.18 -7.36
CA PHE A 313 -1.94 -25.04 -8.15
C PHE A 313 -1.84 -23.77 -7.30
N MET A 314 -2.70 -23.59 -6.29
CA MET A 314 -2.58 -22.46 -5.36
C MET A 314 -1.28 -22.57 -4.55
N ARG A 315 -0.88 -23.75 -4.12
CA ARG A 315 0.42 -23.99 -3.47
C ARG A 315 1.61 -23.72 -4.40
N TYR A 316 1.49 -24.11 -5.66
CA TYR A 316 2.49 -23.81 -6.68
C TYR A 316 2.67 -22.30 -6.84
N TYR A 317 1.57 -21.54 -6.99
CA TYR A 317 1.62 -20.08 -7.09
C TYR A 317 2.13 -19.42 -5.80
N GLU A 318 1.75 -19.90 -4.63
CA GLU A 318 2.32 -19.43 -3.36
C GLU A 318 3.84 -19.61 -3.31
N SER A 319 4.34 -20.76 -3.75
CA SER A 319 5.77 -21.03 -3.81
C SER A 319 6.50 -20.09 -4.78
N ILE A 320 5.89 -19.76 -5.91
CA ILE A 320 6.41 -18.74 -6.84
C ILE A 320 6.51 -17.38 -6.14
N MET A 321 5.47 -16.93 -5.42
CA MET A 321 5.48 -15.66 -4.73
C MET A 321 6.55 -15.60 -3.64
N LYS A 322 6.76 -16.68 -2.90
CA LYS A 322 7.85 -16.81 -1.91
C LYS A 322 9.23 -16.78 -2.56
N ALA A 323 9.40 -17.45 -3.70
CA ALA A 323 10.69 -17.49 -4.43
C ALA A 323 11.05 -16.14 -5.05
N TRP A 324 10.08 -15.39 -5.57
CA TRP A 324 10.28 -14.09 -6.24
C TRP A 324 9.87 -12.92 -5.34
N ASN A 325 10.48 -12.81 -4.15
CA ASN A 325 10.13 -11.87 -3.07
C ASN A 325 10.61 -10.43 -3.27
N GLN A 326 10.62 -9.90 -4.48
CA GLN A 326 10.94 -8.49 -4.79
C GLN A 326 12.32 -8.01 -4.26
N GLY A 327 13.30 -8.90 -4.19
CA GLY A 327 14.65 -8.58 -3.73
C GLY A 327 14.75 -8.20 -2.24
N GLY A 328 13.83 -8.72 -1.41
CA GLY A 328 13.80 -8.51 0.04
C GLY A 328 13.24 -7.16 0.48
N LYS A 329 12.80 -6.30 -0.45
CA LYS A 329 12.21 -4.97 -0.13
C LYS A 329 10.68 -5.00 0.05
N ARG A 330 10.01 -5.98 -0.51
CA ARG A 330 8.57 -6.25 -0.36
C ARG A 330 8.32 -7.72 -0.65
N PRO A 331 7.52 -8.48 0.14
CA PRO A 331 7.16 -9.86 -0.21
C PRO A 331 6.34 -9.89 -1.49
N GLY A 332 6.49 -10.95 -2.27
CA GLY A 332 5.59 -11.23 -3.39
C GLY A 332 4.18 -11.49 -2.88
N ALA A 333 3.18 -10.86 -3.48
CA ALA A 333 1.80 -10.97 -3.05
C ALA A 333 0.88 -11.23 -4.24
N LEU A 334 -0.09 -12.15 -4.04
CA LEU A 334 -1.04 -12.58 -5.06
C LEU A 334 -2.43 -12.73 -4.46
N ALA A 335 -3.43 -12.12 -5.11
CA ALA A 335 -4.84 -12.34 -4.83
C ALA A 335 -5.45 -13.32 -5.84
N ILE A 336 -6.18 -14.29 -5.35
CA ILE A 336 -6.87 -15.32 -6.14
C ILE A 336 -8.36 -15.00 -6.17
N TYR A 337 -8.92 -14.89 -7.35
CA TYR A 337 -10.34 -14.67 -7.60
C TYR A 337 -10.98 -15.95 -8.10
N PHE A 338 -12.15 -16.35 -7.57
CA PHE A 338 -12.88 -17.56 -7.92
C PHE A 338 -14.39 -17.36 -7.75
N SER A 339 -15.15 -18.07 -8.59
CA SER A 339 -16.62 -17.96 -8.59
C SER A 339 -17.26 -18.74 -7.45
N TRP A 340 -18.34 -18.21 -6.87
CA TRP A 340 -19.12 -18.87 -5.83
C TRP A 340 -19.71 -20.23 -6.26
N TRP A 341 -20.00 -20.39 -7.55
CA TRP A 341 -20.59 -21.59 -8.12
C TRP A 341 -19.58 -22.69 -8.48
N HIS A 342 -18.28 -22.47 -8.25
CA HIS A 342 -17.23 -23.47 -8.50
C HIS A 342 -17.41 -24.70 -7.60
N LEU A 343 -17.30 -25.91 -8.18
CA LEU A 343 -17.53 -27.17 -7.47
C LEU A 343 -16.64 -27.37 -6.23
N ASP A 344 -15.40 -26.86 -6.28
CA ASP A 344 -14.41 -26.92 -5.17
C ASP A 344 -14.42 -25.66 -4.29
N VAL A 345 -15.47 -24.83 -4.32
CA VAL A 345 -15.50 -23.55 -3.59
C VAL A 345 -15.21 -23.68 -2.10
N PHE A 346 -15.67 -24.73 -1.43
CA PHE A 346 -15.43 -24.97 0.00
C PHE A 346 -13.95 -25.26 0.28
N ASP A 347 -13.28 -26.02 -0.61
CA ASP A 347 -11.85 -26.32 -0.48
C ASP A 347 -11.02 -25.07 -0.71
N ILE A 348 -11.38 -24.24 -1.71
CA ILE A 348 -10.70 -22.96 -2.01
C ILE A 348 -10.86 -21.99 -0.84
N LEU A 349 -12.06 -21.85 -0.26
CA LEU A 349 -12.30 -21.01 0.91
C LEU A 349 -11.44 -21.42 2.12
N SER A 350 -11.19 -22.72 2.26
CA SER A 350 -10.42 -23.27 3.38
C SER A 350 -8.89 -23.15 3.23
N LEU A 351 -8.38 -22.66 2.07
CA LEU A 351 -6.94 -22.59 1.81
C LEU A 351 -6.16 -21.72 2.78
N ARG A 352 -6.82 -20.74 3.41
CA ARG A 352 -6.21 -19.86 4.41
C ARG A 352 -6.58 -20.21 5.85
N SER A 353 -7.47 -21.18 6.08
CA SER A 353 -7.89 -21.58 7.42
C SER A 353 -6.70 -21.88 8.34
N ASN A 354 -6.81 -21.48 9.61
CA ASN A 354 -5.77 -21.69 10.62
C ASN A 354 -5.59 -23.17 10.96
N GLY A 355 -6.66 -23.97 10.92
CA GLY A 355 -6.63 -25.42 11.15
C GLY A 355 -6.29 -26.24 9.90
N GLY A 356 -5.99 -27.53 10.10
CA GLY A 356 -5.70 -28.51 9.05
C GLY A 356 -4.21 -28.58 8.69
N THR A 357 -3.87 -29.57 7.83
CA THR A 357 -2.49 -29.81 7.40
C THR A 357 -2.03 -28.79 6.36
N ASP A 358 -0.75 -28.45 6.37
CA ASP A 358 -0.16 -27.50 5.43
C ASP A 358 -0.23 -27.96 3.97
N GLU A 359 -0.38 -29.26 3.74
CA GLU A 359 -0.55 -29.84 2.40
C GLU A 359 -1.79 -29.33 1.68
N ASN A 360 -2.84 -28.99 2.42
CA ASN A 360 -4.11 -28.49 1.90
C ASN A 360 -4.32 -27.00 2.17
N ARG A 361 -3.21 -26.24 2.33
CA ARG A 361 -3.24 -24.81 2.64
C ARG A 361 -2.29 -24.01 1.73
N ALA A 362 -2.67 -22.78 1.43
CA ALA A 362 -1.85 -21.78 0.76
C ALA A 362 -2.10 -20.42 1.45
N ARG A 363 -1.65 -20.33 2.72
CA ARG A 363 -1.96 -19.20 3.64
C ARG A 363 -1.31 -17.89 3.24
N GLY A 364 -0.25 -17.93 2.45
CA GLY A 364 0.47 -16.74 1.96
C GLY A 364 -0.23 -16.03 0.79
N LEU A 365 -1.36 -16.55 0.29
CA LEU A 365 -2.16 -15.91 -0.75
C LEU A 365 -3.36 -15.18 -0.15
N GLN A 366 -3.84 -14.15 -0.87
CA GLN A 366 -5.12 -13.51 -0.60
C GLN A 366 -6.22 -14.17 -1.45
N TYR A 367 -7.45 -14.20 -0.98
CA TYR A 367 -8.55 -14.84 -1.71
C TYR A 367 -9.73 -13.89 -1.83
N SER A 368 -10.41 -13.93 -2.96
CA SER A 368 -11.61 -13.15 -3.26
C SER A 368 -12.66 -14.04 -3.92
N ILE A 369 -13.83 -14.12 -3.30
CA ILE A 369 -14.97 -14.82 -3.90
C ILE A 369 -15.78 -13.85 -4.77
N LYS A 370 -16.12 -14.27 -5.98
CA LYS A 370 -17.00 -13.54 -6.88
C LYS A 370 -18.45 -13.87 -6.53
N LEU A 371 -19.24 -12.84 -6.30
CA LEU A 371 -20.66 -12.91 -5.93
C LEU A 371 -21.51 -12.18 -6.97
N ASN A 372 -22.78 -12.54 -7.08
CA ASN A 372 -23.78 -11.83 -7.89
C ASN A 372 -25.13 -11.75 -7.17
N ASP A 373 -26.07 -10.98 -7.72
CA ASP A 373 -27.40 -10.78 -7.12
C ASP A 373 -28.17 -12.09 -7.01
N TYR A 374 -28.05 -12.98 -7.98
CA TYR A 374 -28.69 -14.29 -7.97
C TYR A 374 -28.31 -15.10 -6.71
N PHE A 375 -27.01 -15.21 -6.41
CA PHE A 375 -26.55 -15.90 -5.22
C PHE A 375 -27.04 -15.23 -3.94
N ILE A 376 -26.93 -13.92 -3.85
CA ILE A 376 -27.38 -13.16 -2.67
C ILE A 376 -28.88 -13.37 -2.43
N GLN A 377 -29.70 -13.35 -3.50
CA GLN A 377 -31.12 -13.61 -3.38
C GLN A 377 -31.41 -15.04 -2.86
N LYS A 378 -30.65 -16.05 -3.34
CA LYS A 378 -30.76 -17.42 -2.82
C LYS A 378 -30.37 -17.53 -1.32
N VAL A 379 -29.38 -16.75 -0.88
CA VAL A 379 -29.01 -16.66 0.54
C VAL A 379 -30.14 -16.04 1.37
N ILE A 380 -30.73 -14.96 0.91
CA ILE A 380 -31.85 -14.26 1.60
C ILE A 380 -33.03 -15.20 1.74
N ASN A 381 -33.41 -15.90 0.67
CA ASN A 381 -34.55 -16.79 0.65
C ASN A 381 -34.29 -18.18 1.29
N ASP A 382 -33.05 -18.44 1.72
CA ASP A 382 -32.59 -19.74 2.26
C ASP A 382 -32.82 -20.91 1.31
N GLU A 383 -32.52 -20.70 0.03
CA GLU A 383 -32.70 -21.69 -1.04
C GLU A 383 -31.43 -22.52 -1.29
N GLU A 384 -31.57 -23.59 -2.05
CA GLU A 384 -30.43 -24.37 -2.56
C GLU A 384 -29.83 -23.71 -3.80
N VAL A 385 -28.51 -23.86 -3.93
CA VAL A 385 -27.75 -23.55 -5.15
C VAL A 385 -26.96 -24.76 -5.59
N THR A 386 -26.59 -24.78 -6.85
CA THR A 386 -25.81 -25.87 -7.44
C THR A 386 -24.42 -25.37 -7.80
N LEU A 387 -23.42 -26.06 -7.30
CA LEU A 387 -22.02 -25.87 -7.68
C LEU A 387 -21.71 -26.69 -8.92
N PHE A 388 -20.90 -26.18 -9.83
CA PHE A 388 -20.56 -26.82 -11.08
C PHE A 388 -19.05 -26.95 -11.29
N ASP A 389 -18.64 -27.94 -12.09
CA ASP A 389 -17.31 -28.00 -12.66
C ASP A 389 -17.22 -26.99 -13.83
N PRO A 390 -16.31 -26.00 -13.79
CA PRO A 390 -16.16 -25.04 -14.88
C PRO A 390 -15.87 -25.67 -16.26
N LYS A 391 -15.22 -26.84 -16.28
CA LYS A 391 -15.00 -27.59 -17.51
C LYS A 391 -16.32 -27.96 -18.21
N ASP A 392 -17.33 -28.37 -17.45
CA ASP A 392 -18.62 -28.81 -17.98
C ASP A 392 -19.56 -27.62 -18.21
N THR A 393 -19.25 -26.44 -17.65
CA THR A 393 -20.07 -25.22 -17.71
C THR A 393 -19.28 -23.98 -18.13
N PRO A 394 -18.48 -24.05 -19.22
CA PRO A 394 -17.61 -22.95 -19.62
C PRO A 394 -18.37 -21.66 -19.94
N ASP A 395 -19.64 -21.78 -20.37
CA ASP A 395 -20.47 -20.63 -20.72
C ASP A 395 -20.91 -19.79 -19.50
N LEU A 396 -20.79 -20.29 -18.27
CA LEU A 396 -21.04 -19.51 -17.07
C LEU A 396 -19.97 -18.46 -16.80
N ILE A 397 -18.76 -18.71 -17.30
CA ILE A 397 -17.65 -17.77 -17.19
C ILE A 397 -17.95 -16.57 -18.08
N ALA A 398 -17.72 -15.36 -17.55
CA ALA A 398 -17.94 -14.12 -18.28
C ALA A 398 -19.41 -13.73 -18.55
N LYS A 399 -20.37 -14.33 -17.87
CA LYS A 399 -21.78 -13.90 -17.91
C LYS A 399 -22.20 -13.27 -16.60
N VAL A 400 -23.05 -12.25 -16.68
CA VAL A 400 -23.58 -11.49 -15.55
C VAL A 400 -25.08 -11.22 -15.73
N GLY A 401 -25.79 -10.94 -14.64
CA GLY A 401 -27.21 -10.59 -14.66
C GLY A 401 -28.09 -11.69 -15.26
N ASP A 402 -29.07 -11.30 -16.06
CA ASP A 402 -30.05 -12.21 -16.68
C ASP A 402 -29.42 -13.28 -17.57
N GLU A 403 -28.31 -12.95 -18.24
CA GLU A 403 -27.59 -13.94 -19.07
C GLU A 403 -26.94 -15.04 -18.22
N PHE A 404 -26.41 -14.67 -17.05
CA PHE A 404 -25.88 -15.64 -16.09
C PHE A 404 -27.01 -16.54 -15.59
N ILE A 405 -28.13 -15.97 -15.17
CA ILE A 405 -29.28 -16.69 -14.62
C ILE A 405 -29.80 -17.70 -15.65
N ALA A 406 -30.08 -17.24 -16.86
CA ALA A 406 -30.60 -18.10 -17.93
C ALA A 406 -29.63 -19.26 -18.26
N THR A 407 -28.33 -18.99 -18.28
CA THR A 407 -27.31 -20.02 -18.57
C THR A 407 -27.17 -20.99 -17.39
N TYR A 408 -27.17 -20.49 -16.16
CA TYR A 408 -27.09 -21.31 -14.95
C TYR A 408 -28.29 -22.26 -14.85
N GLU A 409 -29.51 -21.78 -15.04
CA GLU A 409 -30.73 -22.57 -15.02
C GLU A 409 -30.77 -23.61 -16.13
N ASN A 410 -30.27 -23.29 -17.35
CA ASN A 410 -30.13 -24.25 -18.40
C ASN A 410 -29.20 -25.42 -18.03
N TYR A 411 -28.09 -25.13 -17.33
CA TYR A 411 -27.19 -26.19 -16.81
C TYR A 411 -27.84 -27.06 -15.74
N LEU A 412 -28.79 -26.56 -14.98
CA LEU A 412 -29.55 -27.38 -14.02
C LEU A 412 -30.35 -28.50 -14.71
N LEU A 413 -30.78 -28.29 -15.95
CA LEU A 413 -31.56 -29.25 -16.73
C LEU A 413 -30.69 -30.29 -17.45
N ARG A 414 -29.39 -30.07 -17.60
CA ARG A 414 -28.48 -30.98 -18.33
C ARG A 414 -28.07 -32.17 -17.45
N ALA A 415 -28.18 -33.39 -17.96
CA ALA A 415 -27.87 -34.63 -17.25
C ALA A 415 -26.35 -34.84 -17.02
N ASN A 416 -25.52 -34.46 -18.01
CA ASN A 416 -24.10 -34.83 -18.08
C ASN A 416 -23.19 -33.68 -17.60
N VAL A 417 -23.54 -33.00 -16.47
CA VAL A 417 -22.78 -31.92 -15.87
C VAL A 417 -22.42 -32.31 -14.46
N ARG A 418 -21.13 -32.28 -14.12
CA ARG A 418 -20.66 -32.52 -12.75
C ARG A 418 -21.12 -31.40 -11.86
N ARG A 419 -21.86 -31.74 -10.82
CA ARG A 419 -22.51 -30.75 -9.94
C ARG A 419 -22.72 -31.26 -8.53
N LYS A 420 -22.87 -30.33 -7.57
CA LYS A 420 -23.23 -30.59 -6.18
C LYS A 420 -24.24 -29.53 -5.73
N LYS A 421 -25.34 -29.95 -5.13
CA LYS A 421 -26.30 -29.07 -4.47
C LYS A 421 -25.84 -28.75 -3.06
N VAL A 422 -25.99 -27.51 -2.66
CA VAL A 422 -25.71 -27.03 -1.29
C VAL A 422 -26.73 -25.93 -0.92
N ARG A 423 -26.97 -25.72 0.37
CA ARG A 423 -27.75 -24.55 0.80
C ARG A 423 -26.91 -23.27 0.59
N ALA A 424 -27.51 -22.24 -0.01
CA ALA A 424 -26.82 -20.95 -0.23
C ALA A 424 -26.33 -20.35 1.08
N ARG A 425 -27.11 -20.49 2.16
CA ARG A 425 -26.73 -20.04 3.52
C ARG A 425 -25.53 -20.78 4.09
N GLU A 426 -25.39 -22.08 3.86
CA GLU A 426 -24.22 -22.87 4.29
C GLU A 426 -22.93 -22.31 3.66
N LEU A 427 -22.97 -22.00 2.36
CA LEU A 427 -21.82 -21.38 1.68
C LEU A 427 -21.55 -19.96 2.22
N TRP A 428 -22.61 -19.18 2.45
CA TRP A 428 -22.50 -17.83 3.01
C TRP A 428 -21.88 -17.84 4.42
N GLU A 429 -22.34 -18.73 5.28
CA GLU A 429 -21.78 -18.92 6.63
C GLU A 429 -20.29 -19.32 6.56
N LYS A 430 -19.92 -20.19 5.62
CA LYS A 430 -18.53 -20.59 5.41
C LYS A 430 -17.66 -19.39 5.01
N ILE A 431 -18.16 -18.53 4.10
CA ILE A 431 -17.46 -17.30 3.69
C ILE A 431 -17.20 -16.39 4.91
N PHE A 432 -18.25 -16.14 5.72
CA PHE A 432 -18.13 -15.28 6.90
C PHE A 432 -17.24 -15.88 7.98
N LYS A 433 -17.33 -17.18 8.21
CA LYS A 433 -16.45 -17.87 9.14
C LYS A 433 -14.98 -17.70 8.76
N GLU A 434 -14.62 -18.03 7.53
CA GLU A 434 -13.24 -17.88 7.06
C GLU A 434 -12.77 -16.42 7.09
N ARG A 435 -13.65 -15.47 6.74
CA ARG A 435 -13.35 -14.05 6.82
C ARG A 435 -13.09 -13.60 8.27
N SER A 436 -13.90 -14.03 9.21
CA SER A 436 -13.74 -13.68 10.64
C SER A 436 -12.50 -14.32 11.26
N GLU A 437 -12.20 -15.57 10.92
CA GLU A 437 -11.06 -16.31 11.49
C GLU A 437 -9.70 -15.91 10.90
N THR A 438 -9.67 -15.45 9.64
CA THR A 438 -8.42 -15.22 8.91
C THR A 438 -8.17 -13.75 8.56
N GLY A 439 -9.16 -12.85 8.77
CA GLY A 439 -9.11 -11.47 8.30
C GLY A 439 -9.07 -11.35 6.77
N ASN A 440 -9.32 -12.44 6.05
CA ASN A 440 -9.23 -12.52 4.59
C ASN A 440 -10.56 -12.99 3.99
N ILE A 441 -10.63 -13.18 2.70
CA ILE A 441 -11.76 -13.40 1.81
C ILE A 441 -12.44 -12.07 1.47
N TYR A 442 -11.95 -11.46 0.39
CA TYR A 442 -12.63 -10.33 -0.23
C TYR A 442 -13.92 -10.80 -0.91
N MET A 443 -14.93 -9.94 -0.93
CA MET A 443 -16.16 -10.16 -1.69
C MET A 443 -16.14 -9.25 -2.93
N PHE A 444 -16.12 -9.85 -4.10
CA PHE A 444 -16.13 -9.15 -5.38
C PHE A 444 -17.51 -9.28 -6.01
N HIS A 445 -18.27 -8.19 -6.04
CA HIS A 445 -19.60 -8.16 -6.62
C HIS A 445 -19.52 -7.99 -8.12
N GLU A 446 -19.43 -9.13 -8.81
CA GLU A 446 -19.13 -9.24 -10.24
C GLU A 446 -20.12 -8.46 -11.12
N GLU A 447 -21.41 -8.54 -10.79
CA GLU A 447 -22.47 -7.90 -11.55
C GLU A 447 -22.40 -6.36 -11.45
N ASN A 448 -22.25 -5.81 -10.25
CA ASN A 448 -22.11 -4.37 -10.05
C ASN A 448 -20.89 -3.81 -10.81
N VAL A 449 -19.77 -4.52 -10.77
CA VAL A 449 -18.54 -4.11 -11.46
C VAL A 449 -18.78 -4.07 -12.98
N ASN A 450 -19.39 -5.09 -13.56
CA ASN A 450 -19.60 -5.16 -15.01
C ASN A 450 -20.68 -4.19 -15.47
N ASN A 451 -21.75 -3.97 -14.69
CA ASN A 451 -22.81 -3.02 -15.02
C ASN A 451 -22.36 -1.56 -15.00
N THR A 452 -21.41 -1.22 -14.10
CA THR A 452 -20.90 0.15 -13.96
C THR A 452 -19.63 0.42 -14.77
N SER A 453 -19.01 -0.60 -15.36
CA SER A 453 -17.80 -0.46 -16.18
C SER A 453 -18.03 0.41 -17.42
N MET A 454 -17.02 1.20 -17.77
CA MET A 454 -16.94 1.94 -19.03
C MET A 454 -16.42 1.07 -20.20
N LEU A 455 -15.98 -0.15 -19.90
CA LEU A 455 -15.41 -1.09 -20.84
C LEU A 455 -16.48 -2.13 -21.22
N ASN A 456 -16.77 -2.29 -22.50
CA ASN A 456 -17.73 -3.28 -23.00
C ASN A 456 -17.09 -4.68 -23.03
N ARG A 457 -16.52 -5.08 -21.90
CA ARG A 457 -15.79 -6.35 -21.75
C ARG A 457 -15.96 -6.87 -20.33
N TYR A 458 -16.08 -8.19 -20.24
CA TYR A 458 -16.18 -8.83 -18.94
C TYR A 458 -14.95 -8.61 -18.07
N ILE A 459 -15.20 -8.24 -16.82
CA ILE A 459 -14.21 -8.05 -15.76
C ILE A 459 -14.43 -9.13 -14.72
N GLY A 460 -13.53 -10.11 -14.69
CA GLY A 460 -13.63 -11.29 -13.81
C GLY A 460 -12.86 -11.16 -12.50
N SER A 461 -12.06 -10.11 -12.32
CA SER A 461 -11.26 -9.92 -11.12
C SER A 461 -10.95 -8.44 -10.86
N SER A 462 -10.48 -8.16 -9.66
CA SER A 462 -9.79 -6.93 -9.32
C SER A 462 -8.30 -7.21 -9.06
N ASN A 463 -7.55 -6.21 -8.60
CA ASN A 463 -6.15 -6.36 -8.22
C ASN A 463 -5.99 -6.92 -6.79
N LEU A 464 -4.77 -6.89 -6.25
CA LEU A 464 -4.43 -7.39 -4.93
C LEU A 464 -5.23 -6.73 -3.79
N CYS A 465 -5.52 -5.44 -3.90
CA CYS A 465 -6.20 -4.62 -2.88
C CYS A 465 -7.66 -4.27 -3.25
N VAL A 466 -8.19 -4.84 -4.32
CA VAL A 466 -9.60 -4.74 -4.77
C VAL A 466 -10.04 -3.34 -5.21
N GLU A 467 -9.11 -2.42 -5.52
CA GLU A 467 -9.44 -1.06 -5.96
C GLU A 467 -9.47 -0.86 -7.48
N VAL A 468 -8.96 -1.81 -8.28
CA VAL A 468 -8.86 -1.68 -9.74
C VAL A 468 -9.74 -2.73 -10.42
N VAL A 469 -10.64 -2.29 -11.27
CA VAL A 469 -11.57 -3.15 -12.02
C VAL A 469 -11.37 -2.95 -13.52
N ILE A 470 -10.50 -3.79 -14.09
CA ILE A 470 -10.13 -3.76 -15.52
C ILE A 470 -10.03 -5.20 -16.06
N PRO A 471 -10.42 -5.43 -17.33
CA PRO A 471 -10.47 -6.78 -17.90
C PRO A 471 -9.08 -7.34 -18.17
N SER A 472 -8.90 -8.63 -17.93
CA SER A 472 -7.74 -9.42 -18.36
C SER A 472 -8.19 -10.64 -19.17
N ARG A 473 -7.29 -11.18 -19.98
CA ARG A 473 -7.58 -12.34 -20.83
C ARG A 473 -6.32 -13.20 -21.00
N PRO A 474 -6.42 -14.53 -20.91
CA PRO A 474 -5.27 -15.42 -21.10
C PRO A 474 -4.77 -15.39 -22.54
N SER A 475 -3.45 -15.61 -22.71
CA SER A 475 -2.88 -15.96 -24.01
C SER A 475 -3.15 -17.41 -24.33
N LYS A 476 -3.41 -17.71 -25.60
CA LYS A 476 -3.63 -19.07 -26.07
C LYS A 476 -2.46 -19.54 -26.93
N CYS A 477 -1.82 -20.63 -26.55
CA CYS A 477 -0.79 -21.27 -27.36
C CYS A 477 -1.43 -21.88 -28.62
N ILE A 478 -0.90 -21.53 -29.79
CA ILE A 478 -1.39 -22.03 -31.09
C ILE A 478 -0.51 -23.21 -31.51
N SER A 479 0.82 -23.06 -31.50
CA SER A 479 1.77 -24.10 -31.90
C SER A 479 3.13 -23.89 -31.20
N GLU A 480 3.86 -25.00 -31.06
CA GLU A 480 5.29 -25.04 -30.84
C GLU A 480 5.96 -25.77 -32.01
N GLU A 481 6.98 -25.17 -32.58
CA GLU A 481 7.67 -25.68 -33.76
C GLU A 481 9.18 -25.68 -33.51
N LEU A 482 9.88 -26.73 -33.95
CA LEU A 482 11.33 -26.75 -34.07
C LEU A 482 11.70 -26.23 -35.46
N ILE A 483 12.47 -25.17 -35.50
CA ILE A 483 12.94 -24.57 -36.78
C ILE A 483 14.46 -24.61 -36.77
N THR A 484 15.08 -25.24 -37.78
CA THR A 484 16.51 -25.17 -38.02
C THR A 484 16.81 -23.99 -38.93
N THR A 485 17.66 -23.06 -38.45
CA THR A 485 18.06 -21.89 -39.22
C THR A 485 19.07 -22.29 -40.30
N GLU A 486 19.29 -21.43 -41.29
CA GLU A 486 20.29 -21.63 -42.33
C GLU A 486 21.72 -21.86 -41.77
N ASN A 487 22.01 -21.33 -40.60
CA ASN A 487 23.29 -21.52 -39.92
C ASN A 487 23.39 -22.82 -39.10
N GLY A 488 22.38 -23.70 -39.17
CA GLY A 488 22.34 -25.00 -38.47
C GLY A 488 21.85 -24.90 -36.99
N ASP A 489 21.51 -23.70 -36.46
CA ASP A 489 20.94 -23.55 -35.12
C ASP A 489 19.51 -24.07 -35.08
N THR A 490 19.19 -24.92 -34.11
CA THR A 490 17.80 -25.36 -33.88
C THR A 490 17.12 -24.44 -32.85
N ARG A 491 15.98 -23.88 -33.22
CA ARG A 491 15.21 -22.95 -32.38
C ARG A 491 13.82 -23.50 -32.11
N ILE A 492 13.33 -23.31 -30.88
CA ILE A 492 11.93 -23.54 -30.51
C ILE A 492 11.18 -22.23 -30.75
N VAL A 493 10.19 -22.25 -31.64
CA VAL A 493 9.32 -21.11 -31.92
C VAL A 493 7.92 -21.42 -31.39
N LYS A 494 7.45 -20.60 -30.46
CA LYS A 494 6.10 -20.69 -29.89
C LYS A 494 5.23 -19.58 -30.46
N LYS A 495 4.08 -19.92 -30.96
CA LYS A 495 3.07 -18.98 -31.49
C LYS A 495 1.92 -18.88 -30.53
N TYR A 496 1.51 -17.65 -30.18
CA TYR A 496 0.40 -17.38 -29.29
C TYR A 496 -0.59 -16.41 -29.92
N THR A 497 -1.89 -16.62 -29.67
CA THR A 497 -2.84 -15.51 -29.69
C THR A 497 -2.62 -14.70 -28.43
N ALA A 498 -2.28 -13.42 -28.57
CA ALA A 498 -1.96 -12.57 -27.44
C ALA A 498 -3.17 -12.39 -26.51
N GLY A 499 -2.98 -12.72 -25.25
CA GLY A 499 -3.85 -12.33 -24.16
C GLY A 499 -3.61 -10.89 -23.71
N GLU A 500 -4.23 -10.50 -22.62
CA GLU A 500 -4.13 -9.18 -22.03
C GLU A 500 -3.90 -9.32 -20.54
N ILE A 501 -2.68 -9.02 -20.11
CA ILE A 501 -2.38 -8.79 -18.68
C ILE A 501 -2.71 -7.34 -18.42
N ALA A 502 -3.70 -7.08 -17.59
CA ALA A 502 -4.11 -5.72 -17.31
C ALA A 502 -3.19 -5.08 -16.27
N LEU A 503 -2.72 -3.88 -16.57
CA LEU A 503 -1.79 -3.12 -15.74
C LEU A 503 -2.42 -1.79 -15.35
N CYS A 504 -2.28 -1.39 -14.07
CA CYS A 504 -2.74 -0.09 -13.62
C CYS A 504 -1.60 0.73 -13.00
N ASN A 505 -1.56 2.02 -13.36
CA ASN A 505 -0.62 3.00 -12.84
C ASN A 505 -1.34 3.86 -11.81
N LEU A 506 -0.92 3.76 -10.54
CA LEU A 506 -1.64 4.36 -9.41
C LEU A 506 -0.98 5.63 -8.89
N SER A 507 -1.83 6.54 -8.41
CA SER A 507 -1.45 7.70 -7.60
C SER A 507 -2.56 8.08 -6.63
N SER A 508 -2.25 8.93 -5.64
CA SER A 508 -3.24 9.43 -4.68
C SER A 508 -3.06 10.92 -4.44
N VAL A 509 -4.15 11.68 -4.58
CA VAL A 509 -4.23 13.11 -4.28
C VAL A 509 -4.31 13.30 -2.76
N ASN A 510 -3.54 14.22 -2.22
CA ASN A 510 -3.60 14.58 -0.81
C ASN A 510 -4.76 15.54 -0.54
N LEU A 511 -5.83 15.04 0.08
CA LEU A 511 -7.05 15.82 0.30
C LEU A 511 -6.85 16.99 1.27
N VAL A 512 -5.89 16.92 2.18
CA VAL A 512 -5.55 18.06 3.06
C VAL A 512 -4.98 19.21 2.21
N LYS A 513 -4.07 18.89 1.28
CA LYS A 513 -3.55 19.89 0.35
C LYS A 513 -4.57 20.37 -0.66
N TRP A 514 -5.52 19.51 -1.05
CA TRP A 514 -6.64 19.87 -1.92
C TRP A 514 -7.52 20.96 -1.33
N LEU A 515 -7.76 20.95 0.00
CA LEU A 515 -8.51 22.00 0.69
C LEU A 515 -7.86 23.39 0.58
N GLU A 516 -6.52 23.44 0.57
CA GLU A 516 -5.74 24.68 0.51
C GLU A 516 -5.74 25.31 -0.88
N MET A 517 -6.17 24.59 -1.95
CA MET A 517 -6.04 24.99 -3.34
C MET A 517 -7.29 25.70 -3.86
N SER A 518 -7.06 26.71 -4.70
CA SER A 518 -8.10 27.28 -5.59
C SER A 518 -8.54 26.26 -6.66
N ASP A 519 -9.68 26.52 -7.29
CA ASP A 519 -10.19 25.66 -8.37
C ASP A 519 -9.20 25.52 -9.55
N GLU A 520 -8.54 26.61 -9.91
CA GLU A 520 -7.53 26.63 -10.97
C GLU A 520 -6.30 25.80 -10.60
N GLU A 521 -5.85 25.86 -9.33
CA GLU A 521 -4.73 25.05 -8.82
C GLU A 521 -5.07 23.59 -8.81
N ARG A 522 -6.28 23.22 -8.39
CA ARG A 522 -6.82 21.84 -8.44
C ARG A 522 -6.81 21.32 -9.87
N MET A 523 -7.31 22.09 -10.83
CA MET A 523 -7.32 21.68 -12.24
C MET A 523 -5.90 21.54 -12.79
N ARG A 524 -4.98 22.45 -12.45
CA ARG A 524 -3.56 22.35 -12.83
C ARG A 524 -2.89 21.10 -12.27
N LEU A 525 -3.13 20.79 -10.98
CA LEU A 525 -2.65 19.56 -10.35
C LEU A 525 -3.17 18.33 -11.06
N VAL A 526 -4.47 18.26 -11.33
CA VAL A 526 -5.09 17.12 -12.02
C VAL A 526 -4.53 16.91 -13.43
N ARG A 527 -4.34 17.99 -14.22
CA ARG A 527 -3.67 17.91 -15.54
C ARG A 527 -2.27 17.33 -15.44
N THR A 528 -1.53 17.73 -14.40
CA THR A 528 -0.17 17.23 -14.13
C THR A 528 -0.19 15.74 -13.80
N ILE A 529 -1.10 15.30 -12.92
CA ILE A 529 -1.24 13.90 -12.50
C ILE A 529 -1.63 13.01 -13.69
N VAL A 530 -2.69 13.39 -14.42
CA VAL A 530 -3.17 12.61 -15.59
C VAL A 530 -2.05 12.46 -16.62
N ARG A 531 -1.34 13.53 -16.95
CA ARG A 531 -0.19 13.48 -17.87
C ARG A 531 0.94 12.61 -17.34
N ALA A 532 1.33 12.77 -16.09
CA ALA A 532 2.41 11.99 -15.48
C ALA A 532 2.13 10.50 -15.49
N LEU A 533 0.90 10.11 -15.13
CA LEU A 533 0.49 8.70 -15.15
C LEU A 533 0.31 8.17 -16.58
N ASP A 534 -0.23 8.95 -17.51
CA ASP A 534 -0.30 8.57 -18.93
C ASP A 534 1.09 8.29 -19.49
N ASN A 535 2.05 9.15 -19.18
CA ASN A 535 3.44 8.98 -19.60
C ASN A 535 4.11 7.73 -19.04
N THR A 536 3.66 7.20 -17.88
CA THR A 536 4.18 5.91 -17.37
C THR A 536 3.98 4.79 -18.38
N VAL A 537 2.89 4.83 -19.17
CA VAL A 537 2.60 3.83 -20.20
C VAL A 537 3.67 3.83 -21.29
N ASP A 538 4.16 5.02 -21.67
CA ASP A 538 5.11 5.17 -22.78
C ASP A 538 6.57 4.98 -22.37
N VAL A 539 6.92 5.33 -21.11
CA VAL A 539 8.30 5.22 -20.63
C VAL A 539 8.59 3.90 -19.90
N ALA A 540 7.56 3.12 -19.56
CA ALA A 540 7.73 1.86 -18.84
C ALA A 540 8.48 0.81 -19.66
N ASN A 541 9.33 0.04 -18.99
CA ASN A 541 9.85 -1.21 -19.50
C ASN A 541 8.90 -2.34 -19.11
N TYR A 542 8.32 -3.01 -20.10
CA TYR A 542 7.37 -4.10 -19.91
C TYR A 542 8.09 -5.44 -19.93
N PRO A 543 8.20 -6.13 -18.80
CA PRO A 543 8.88 -7.42 -18.74
C PRO A 543 8.11 -8.54 -19.46
N VAL A 544 6.78 -8.37 -19.62
CA VAL A 544 5.89 -9.31 -20.28
C VAL A 544 5.12 -8.58 -21.39
N LYS A 545 5.03 -9.20 -22.58
CA LYS A 545 4.50 -8.54 -23.80
C LYS A 545 3.00 -8.32 -23.76
N GLU A 546 2.25 -9.24 -23.16
CA GLU A 546 0.80 -9.14 -22.95
C GLU A 546 0.45 -7.90 -22.09
N GLY A 547 1.28 -7.57 -21.10
CA GLY A 547 1.12 -6.34 -20.31
C GLY A 547 1.38 -5.08 -21.13
N LYS A 548 2.39 -5.09 -22.02
CA LYS A 548 2.62 -3.98 -22.95
C LYS A 548 1.42 -3.81 -23.88
N TYR A 549 0.95 -4.90 -24.49
CA TYR A 549 -0.18 -4.88 -25.44
C TYR A 549 -1.44 -4.28 -24.79
N SER A 550 -1.85 -4.81 -23.63
CA SER A 550 -3.02 -4.31 -22.91
C SER A 550 -2.87 -2.84 -22.50
N ASN A 551 -1.73 -2.50 -21.88
CA ASN A 551 -1.54 -1.16 -21.33
C ASN A 551 -1.42 -0.08 -22.41
N THR A 552 -0.78 -0.36 -23.54
CA THR A 552 -0.71 0.57 -24.68
C THR A 552 -2.04 0.73 -25.40
N LYS A 553 -2.88 -0.34 -25.45
CA LYS A 553 -4.21 -0.31 -26.07
C LYS A 553 -5.21 0.53 -25.27
N TYR A 554 -5.20 0.42 -23.94
CA TYR A 554 -6.24 1.01 -23.09
C TYR A 554 -5.74 2.13 -22.17
N ARG A 555 -4.45 2.22 -21.88
CA ARG A 555 -3.81 3.28 -21.08
C ARG A 555 -4.47 3.47 -19.71
N TYR A 556 -4.58 2.40 -18.94
CA TYR A 556 -5.25 2.40 -17.64
C TYR A 556 -4.52 3.23 -16.59
N LEU A 557 -5.26 4.11 -15.92
CA LEU A 557 -4.84 4.90 -14.78
C LEU A 557 -5.71 4.58 -13.57
N GLY A 558 -5.16 4.78 -12.36
CA GLY A 558 -5.89 4.67 -11.11
C GLY A 558 -5.54 5.85 -10.20
N ILE A 559 -6.26 6.95 -10.34
CA ILE A 559 -6.09 8.14 -9.50
C ILE A 559 -7.02 8.00 -8.30
N GLY A 560 -6.44 7.92 -7.10
CA GLY A 560 -7.15 7.86 -5.84
C GLY A 560 -6.91 9.09 -4.97
N VAL A 561 -7.26 8.96 -3.70
CA VAL A 561 -7.09 9.99 -2.68
C VAL A 561 -6.42 9.43 -1.44
N MET A 562 -5.81 10.29 -0.64
CA MET A 562 -5.27 9.98 0.68
C MET A 562 -5.60 11.08 1.68
N ASN A 563 -5.45 10.78 2.97
CA ASN A 563 -5.78 11.70 4.08
C ASN A 563 -7.28 12.04 4.19
N TYR A 564 -8.17 11.14 3.77
CA TYR A 564 -9.61 11.37 3.79
C TYR A 564 -10.16 11.64 5.20
N ALA A 565 -9.77 10.83 6.19
CA ALA A 565 -10.20 11.04 7.56
C ALA A 565 -9.74 12.40 8.11
N ASN A 566 -8.49 12.81 7.81
CA ASN A 566 -7.98 14.12 8.19
C ASN A 566 -8.69 15.27 7.45
N TYR A 567 -9.03 15.06 6.18
CA TYR A 567 -9.84 16.00 5.40
C TYR A 567 -11.20 16.27 6.07
N LEU A 568 -11.93 15.21 6.46
CA LEU A 568 -13.21 15.36 7.17
C LEU A 568 -13.03 16.01 8.54
N ALA A 569 -11.98 15.63 9.29
CA ALA A 569 -11.68 16.23 10.59
C ALA A 569 -11.40 17.73 10.50
N LEU A 570 -10.66 18.19 9.50
CA LEU A 570 -10.43 19.62 9.25
C LEU A 570 -11.71 20.36 8.90
N LYS A 571 -12.65 19.72 8.25
CA LYS A 571 -14.01 20.24 7.99
C LYS A 571 -14.95 20.06 9.18
N LYS A 572 -14.50 19.41 10.27
CA LYS A 572 -15.31 19.08 11.48
C LYS A 572 -16.49 18.16 11.21
N ILE A 573 -16.34 17.26 10.23
CA ILE A 573 -17.36 16.30 9.82
C ILE A 573 -17.01 14.92 10.40
N VAL A 574 -17.97 14.26 11.01
CA VAL A 574 -17.83 12.90 11.55
C VAL A 574 -18.00 11.88 10.43
N ILE A 575 -17.09 10.90 10.31
CA ILE A 575 -16.94 10.03 9.14
C ILE A 575 -18.16 9.14 8.81
N ASP A 576 -18.96 8.76 9.81
CA ASP A 576 -20.10 7.85 9.66
C ASP A 576 -21.46 8.59 9.65
N THR A 577 -21.47 9.85 9.21
CA THR A 577 -22.66 10.70 9.15
C THR A 577 -23.14 10.92 7.71
N GLN A 578 -24.40 11.32 7.58
CA GLN A 578 -24.99 11.77 6.31
C GLN A 578 -24.20 12.95 5.71
N GLU A 579 -23.74 13.89 6.56
CA GLU A 579 -22.92 15.03 6.15
C GLU A 579 -21.60 14.56 5.50
N ALA A 580 -20.97 13.52 6.05
CA ALA A 580 -19.76 12.95 5.45
C ALA A 580 -20.04 12.32 4.08
N ALA A 581 -21.20 11.66 3.91
CA ALA A 581 -21.61 11.10 2.63
C ALA A 581 -21.82 12.18 1.57
N GLU A 582 -22.51 13.27 1.93
CA GLU A 582 -22.79 14.41 1.06
C GLU A 582 -21.51 15.17 0.68
N GLU A 583 -20.62 15.39 1.65
CA GLU A 583 -19.32 16.00 1.41
C GLU A 583 -18.45 15.14 0.49
N THR A 584 -18.48 13.83 0.68
CA THR A 584 -17.73 12.87 -0.15
C THR A 584 -18.25 12.87 -1.58
N ASP A 585 -19.58 12.87 -1.77
CA ASP A 585 -20.20 12.94 -3.08
C ASP A 585 -19.81 14.24 -3.81
N ALA A 586 -19.86 15.38 -3.13
CA ALA A 586 -19.44 16.66 -3.70
C ALA A 586 -17.94 16.70 -4.08
N LEU A 587 -17.07 16.15 -3.21
CA LEU A 587 -15.64 16.03 -3.46
C LEU A 587 -15.36 15.19 -4.71
N PHE A 588 -15.98 14.03 -4.83
CA PHE A 588 -15.75 13.14 -5.95
C PHE A 588 -16.43 13.58 -7.24
N ASP A 589 -17.52 14.35 -7.17
CA ASP A 589 -18.07 15.03 -8.35
C ASP A 589 -17.06 16.01 -8.94
N ASP A 590 -16.46 16.86 -8.12
CA ASP A 590 -15.46 17.84 -8.56
C ASP A 590 -14.19 17.15 -9.09
N LEU A 591 -13.64 16.20 -8.33
CA LEU A 591 -12.42 15.49 -8.67
C LEU A 591 -12.57 14.67 -9.96
N SER A 592 -13.66 13.89 -10.09
CA SER A 592 -13.89 13.05 -11.27
C SER A 592 -14.14 13.89 -12.54
N TYR A 593 -14.89 14.99 -12.41
CA TYR A 593 -15.07 15.93 -13.51
C TYR A 593 -13.74 16.49 -14.02
N LYS A 594 -12.87 16.93 -13.11
CA LYS A 594 -11.54 17.46 -13.45
C LYS A 594 -10.63 16.40 -14.09
N ILE A 595 -10.65 15.17 -13.56
CA ILE A 595 -9.85 14.05 -14.10
C ILE A 595 -10.29 13.68 -15.50
N ILE A 596 -11.60 13.55 -15.75
CA ILE A 596 -12.14 13.25 -17.08
C ILE A 596 -11.80 14.40 -18.04
N SER A 597 -12.01 15.65 -17.63
CA SER A 597 -11.70 16.83 -18.43
C SER A 597 -10.22 16.87 -18.83
N ALA A 598 -9.30 16.61 -17.90
CA ALA A 598 -7.87 16.58 -18.17
C ALA A 598 -7.47 15.46 -19.14
N SER A 599 -8.12 14.30 -19.05
CA SER A 599 -7.88 13.19 -19.99
C SER A 599 -8.43 13.49 -21.39
N VAL A 600 -9.54 14.23 -21.51
CA VAL A 600 -10.03 14.74 -22.80
C VAL A 600 -9.06 15.75 -23.40
N GLU A 601 -8.56 16.71 -22.58
CA GLU A 601 -7.56 17.69 -23.04
C GLU A 601 -6.28 16.98 -23.52
N LEU A 602 -5.84 15.95 -22.81
CA LEU A 602 -4.70 15.14 -23.22
C LEU A 602 -4.98 14.32 -24.48
N ALA A 603 -6.23 13.89 -24.71
CA ALA A 603 -6.63 13.23 -25.94
C ALA A 603 -6.62 14.20 -27.15
N ILE A 604 -6.98 15.46 -26.96
CA ILE A 604 -6.87 16.49 -28.01
C ILE A 604 -5.40 16.69 -28.39
N GLU A 605 -4.48 16.67 -27.40
CA GLU A 605 -3.05 16.87 -27.63
C GLU A 605 -2.34 15.64 -28.22
N LYS A 606 -2.61 14.43 -27.68
CA LYS A 606 -1.84 13.21 -27.95
C LYS A 606 -2.66 12.10 -28.66
N GLY A 607 -3.90 12.37 -28.97
CA GLY A 607 -4.85 11.36 -29.49
C GLY A 607 -5.53 10.55 -28.38
N LYS A 608 -6.70 10.04 -28.70
CA LYS A 608 -7.45 9.12 -27.82
C LYS A 608 -6.74 7.76 -27.71
N PHE A 609 -7.06 6.97 -26.69
CA PHE A 609 -6.50 5.62 -26.56
C PHE A 609 -6.97 4.71 -27.70
N PRO A 610 -6.13 3.73 -28.16
CA PRO A 610 -6.46 2.93 -29.36
C PRO A 610 -7.76 2.15 -29.28
N GLY A 611 -8.12 1.61 -28.10
CA GLY A 611 -9.36 0.86 -27.87
C GLY A 611 -10.61 1.70 -27.63
N PHE A 612 -10.60 3.01 -27.89
CA PHE A 612 -11.67 3.95 -27.54
C PHE A 612 -13.03 3.51 -28.06
N TYR A 613 -13.13 3.13 -29.31
CA TYR A 613 -14.39 2.76 -29.96
C TYR A 613 -15.01 1.44 -29.44
N GLU A 614 -14.24 0.66 -28.66
CA GLU A 614 -14.71 -0.56 -28.02
C GLU A 614 -15.40 -0.30 -26.67
N THR A 615 -15.61 0.97 -26.29
CA THR A 615 -16.02 1.37 -24.94
C THR A 615 -17.24 2.28 -24.91
N GLU A 616 -17.86 2.43 -23.75
CA GLU A 616 -18.98 3.35 -23.50
C GLU A 616 -18.58 4.83 -23.68
N TRP A 617 -17.30 5.15 -23.49
CA TRP A 617 -16.78 6.49 -23.75
C TRP A 617 -17.07 6.98 -25.18
N ALA A 618 -17.01 6.09 -26.17
CA ALA A 618 -17.27 6.44 -27.57
C ALA A 618 -18.73 6.86 -27.81
N LYS A 619 -19.65 6.40 -26.95
CA LYS A 619 -21.06 6.78 -27.00
C LYS A 619 -21.35 8.10 -26.25
N GLY A 620 -20.34 8.66 -25.57
CA GLY A 620 -20.51 9.82 -24.68
C GLY A 620 -21.15 9.45 -23.33
N ILE A 621 -21.10 8.18 -22.95
CA ILE A 621 -21.53 7.73 -21.62
C ILE A 621 -20.37 7.96 -20.66
N LEU A 622 -20.67 8.53 -19.47
CA LEU A 622 -19.71 8.76 -18.41
C LEU A 622 -20.06 7.90 -17.18
N PRO A 623 -19.15 7.68 -16.24
CA PRO A 623 -19.44 6.90 -15.03
C PRO A 623 -20.66 7.39 -14.26
N ILE A 624 -20.91 8.70 -14.19
CA ILE A 624 -22.07 9.28 -13.52
C ILE A 624 -23.40 8.83 -14.13
N HIS A 625 -23.45 8.54 -15.43
CA HIS A 625 -24.66 8.03 -16.11
C HIS A 625 -24.97 6.58 -15.74
N LYS A 626 -23.98 5.83 -15.27
CA LYS A 626 -24.11 4.43 -14.83
C LYS A 626 -24.28 4.31 -13.30
N ALA A 627 -24.23 5.41 -12.58
CA ALA A 627 -24.41 5.43 -11.14
C ALA A 627 -25.82 4.93 -10.77
N ASN A 628 -25.90 4.02 -9.78
CA ASN A 628 -27.17 3.57 -9.25
C ASN A 628 -27.79 4.67 -8.36
N THR A 629 -28.58 5.55 -8.97
CA THR A 629 -29.22 6.67 -8.30
C THR A 629 -30.19 6.25 -7.19
N LYS A 630 -30.72 5.02 -7.23
CA LYS A 630 -31.54 4.48 -6.12
C LYS A 630 -30.70 4.14 -4.89
N ALA A 631 -29.51 3.58 -5.09
CA ALA A 631 -28.55 3.37 -4.00
C ALA A 631 -27.93 4.70 -3.52
N MET A 632 -27.89 5.71 -4.38
CA MET A 632 -27.48 7.09 -4.07
C MET A 632 -28.56 7.96 -3.43
N GLY A 633 -29.72 7.41 -3.08
CA GLY A 633 -30.77 8.09 -2.29
C GLY A 633 -30.30 8.61 -0.92
N LEU A 634 -29.01 8.48 -0.66
CA LEU A 634 -28.30 9.02 0.50
C LEU A 634 -27.88 10.48 0.33
N THR A 635 -27.87 11.04 -0.89
CA THR A 635 -27.43 12.40 -1.13
C THR A 635 -28.57 13.31 -1.55
N SER A 636 -28.69 14.46 -0.89
CA SER A 636 -29.63 15.54 -1.25
C SER A 636 -29.06 16.45 -2.36
N ARG A 637 -27.81 16.24 -2.78
CA ARG A 637 -27.12 17.10 -3.74
C ARG A 637 -27.76 17.04 -5.13
N LYS A 638 -28.02 18.21 -5.71
CA LYS A 638 -28.41 18.31 -7.10
C LYS A 638 -27.18 18.18 -8.00
N ILE A 639 -27.22 17.21 -8.91
CA ILE A 639 -26.19 17.02 -9.93
C ILE A 639 -26.35 18.14 -10.98
N ASP A 640 -25.27 18.81 -11.32
CA ASP A 640 -25.21 19.76 -12.45
C ASP A 640 -25.14 18.98 -13.77
N TRP A 641 -26.29 18.59 -14.29
CA TRP A 641 -26.38 17.81 -15.52
C TRP A 641 -25.92 18.58 -16.77
N ASP A 642 -25.99 19.89 -16.80
CA ASP A 642 -25.51 20.70 -17.93
C ASP A 642 -23.98 20.59 -18.05
N LYS A 643 -23.28 20.69 -16.92
CA LYS A 643 -21.84 20.49 -16.81
C LYS A 643 -21.43 19.10 -17.32
N TRP A 644 -22.12 18.05 -16.85
CA TRP A 644 -21.81 16.66 -17.22
C TRP A 644 -22.18 16.34 -18.66
N THR A 645 -23.29 16.88 -19.17
CA THR A 645 -23.71 16.72 -20.58
C THR A 645 -22.71 17.39 -21.52
N ALA A 646 -22.23 18.59 -21.19
CA ALA A 646 -21.19 19.26 -21.94
C ALA A 646 -19.90 18.46 -21.98
N LEU A 647 -19.49 17.86 -20.86
CA LEU A 647 -18.31 16.99 -20.81
C LEU A 647 -18.50 15.69 -21.62
N ALA A 648 -19.69 15.06 -21.55
CA ALA A 648 -20.04 13.89 -22.34
C ALA A 648 -19.95 14.16 -23.85
N GLN A 649 -20.42 15.33 -24.30
CA GLN A 649 -20.30 15.77 -25.70
C GLN A 649 -18.83 15.98 -26.10
N ARG A 650 -18.00 16.54 -25.21
CA ARG A 650 -16.56 16.69 -25.47
C ARG A 650 -15.87 15.34 -25.61
N VAL A 651 -16.19 14.36 -24.73
CA VAL A 651 -15.67 13.00 -24.80
C VAL A 651 -16.07 12.34 -26.12
N LYS A 652 -17.32 12.45 -26.53
CA LYS A 652 -17.81 11.91 -27.78
C LYS A 652 -17.09 12.51 -29.00
N THR A 653 -16.84 13.82 -28.98
CA THR A 653 -16.25 14.56 -30.10
C THR A 653 -14.74 14.35 -30.19
N PHE A 654 -14.01 14.53 -29.12
CA PHE A 654 -12.54 14.53 -29.11
C PHE A 654 -11.95 13.20 -28.64
N GLY A 655 -12.74 12.34 -28.01
CA GLY A 655 -12.28 11.14 -27.31
C GLY A 655 -11.73 11.45 -25.93
N ILE A 656 -11.21 10.39 -25.30
CA ILE A 656 -10.51 10.46 -24.02
C ILE A 656 -9.20 9.68 -24.12
N ARG A 657 -8.17 10.08 -23.39
CA ARG A 657 -6.82 9.50 -23.48
C ARG A 657 -6.68 8.16 -22.76
N ASN A 658 -7.50 7.89 -21.75
CA ASN A 658 -7.35 6.79 -20.81
C ASN A 658 -8.68 6.06 -20.62
N ALA A 659 -8.68 4.74 -20.75
CA ALA A 659 -9.90 3.92 -20.66
C ALA A 659 -10.42 3.77 -19.22
N GLN A 660 -9.53 3.79 -18.24
CA GLN A 660 -9.81 3.82 -16.80
C GLN A 660 -9.02 4.96 -16.18
N LEU A 661 -9.60 5.70 -15.22
CA LEU A 661 -9.02 6.92 -14.68
C LEU A 661 -8.84 6.88 -13.16
N MET A 662 -9.77 6.30 -12.43
CA MET A 662 -9.80 6.37 -10.98
C MET A 662 -9.76 5.00 -10.33
N ALA A 663 -9.08 4.93 -9.18
CA ALA A 663 -9.06 3.77 -8.29
C ALA A 663 -8.70 4.27 -6.87
N ILE A 664 -9.51 3.91 -5.88
CA ILE A 664 -9.30 4.34 -4.49
C ILE A 664 -8.47 3.29 -3.77
N ALA A 665 -7.15 3.48 -3.78
CA ALA A 665 -6.24 2.58 -3.08
C ALA A 665 -6.38 2.69 -1.55
N PRO A 666 -6.20 1.59 -0.78
CA PRO A 666 -6.23 1.64 0.67
C PRO A 666 -5.04 2.45 1.21
N THR A 667 -5.31 3.40 2.12
CA THR A 667 -4.30 4.31 2.70
C THR A 667 -4.41 4.38 4.23
N ALA A 668 -4.50 3.22 4.90
CA ALA A 668 -4.68 3.12 6.35
C ALA A 668 -3.35 3.13 7.14
N CYS A 669 -3.35 3.64 8.39
CA CYS A 669 -2.21 3.68 9.32
C CYS A 669 -2.60 3.24 10.73
N GLN A 670 -1.63 2.70 11.51
CA GLN A 670 -1.85 2.19 12.87
C GLN A 670 -0.70 2.51 13.85
N THR A 671 -0.92 2.45 15.16
CA THR A 671 0.07 2.72 16.22
C THR A 671 0.31 1.55 17.19
N LYS A 672 1.43 1.63 17.98
CA LYS A 672 2.08 0.56 18.75
C LYS A 672 1.77 0.53 20.26
N GLU A 673 0.83 1.33 20.77
CA GLU A 673 0.78 1.70 22.19
C GLU A 673 -0.26 0.94 23.05
N SER A 674 -0.60 -0.30 22.68
CA SER A 674 -1.49 -1.16 23.50
C SER A 674 -0.73 -1.83 24.64
N VAL A 675 -1.26 -1.81 25.87
CA VAL A 675 -0.68 -2.46 27.06
C VAL A 675 -1.30 -3.84 27.25
N ILE A 676 -0.46 -4.84 27.47
CA ILE A 676 -0.85 -6.24 27.72
C ILE A 676 -0.36 -6.64 29.12
N LYS A 677 -1.21 -7.35 29.85
CA LYS A 677 -0.80 -7.96 31.11
C LYS A 677 -0.15 -9.33 30.82
N THR A 678 1.08 -9.49 31.27
CA THR A 678 1.85 -10.73 31.14
C THR A 678 2.27 -11.27 32.51
N ASP A 679 2.95 -12.39 32.52
CA ASP A 679 3.49 -13.02 33.73
C ASP A 679 4.54 -12.19 34.48
N ILE A 680 5.14 -11.19 33.84
CA ILE A 680 6.12 -10.28 34.46
C ILE A 680 5.54 -8.88 34.78
N GLY A 681 4.28 -8.63 34.49
CA GLY A 681 3.60 -7.36 34.75
C GLY A 681 2.85 -6.80 33.53
N ASN A 682 2.53 -5.50 33.60
CA ASN A 682 1.91 -4.79 32.51
C ASN A 682 2.99 -4.33 31.51
N GLU A 683 2.94 -4.81 30.29
CA GLU A 683 3.86 -4.44 29.21
C GLU A 683 3.08 -3.80 28.06
N SER A 684 3.63 -2.77 27.43
CA SER A 684 3.15 -2.34 26.14
C SER A 684 3.41 -3.43 25.09
N LEU A 685 2.65 -3.43 24.02
CA LEU A 685 2.87 -4.36 22.90
C LEU A 685 4.30 -4.27 22.36
N GLU A 686 4.86 -3.06 22.32
CA GLU A 686 6.24 -2.83 21.87
C GLU A 686 7.28 -3.41 22.86
N GLU A 687 7.06 -3.26 24.16
CA GLU A 687 7.93 -3.86 25.20
C GLU A 687 7.89 -5.40 25.14
N LEU A 688 6.69 -5.98 24.97
CA LEU A 688 6.51 -7.41 24.80
C LEU A 688 7.22 -7.92 23.54
N MET A 689 7.07 -7.24 22.41
CA MET A 689 7.72 -7.60 21.14
C MET A 689 9.24 -7.50 21.25
N ASN A 690 9.76 -6.45 21.87
CA ASN A 690 11.19 -6.27 22.10
C ASN A 690 11.76 -7.37 23.02
N ARG A 691 11.05 -7.74 24.09
CA ARG A 691 11.43 -8.82 25.00
C ARG A 691 11.46 -10.18 24.32
N GLN A 692 10.60 -10.39 23.33
CA GLN A 692 10.49 -11.62 22.55
C GLN A 692 11.39 -11.60 21.30
N ASN A 693 12.27 -10.60 21.16
CA ASN A 693 13.13 -10.40 19.97
C ASN A 693 12.35 -10.36 18.65
N ILE A 694 11.08 -9.97 18.71
CA ILE A 694 10.27 -9.81 17.50
C ILE A 694 10.68 -8.49 16.84
N ASP A 695 11.41 -8.56 15.74
CA ASP A 695 11.74 -7.38 14.95
C ASP A 695 10.51 -6.84 14.24
N HIS A 696 9.82 -5.89 14.90
CA HIS A 696 8.68 -5.19 14.33
C HIS A 696 9.03 -4.36 13.08
N LYS A 697 10.32 -4.12 12.80
CA LYS A 697 10.79 -3.50 11.55
C LYS A 697 10.78 -4.47 10.38
N SER A 698 10.74 -5.76 10.64
CA SER A 698 10.55 -6.79 9.61
C SER A 698 9.08 -6.93 9.16
N ILE A 699 8.15 -6.28 9.88
CA ILE A 699 6.69 -6.30 9.61
C ILE A 699 6.28 -5.38 8.44
N GLU A 700 7.20 -4.75 7.76
CA GLU A 700 6.92 -3.80 6.67
C GLU A 700 6.06 -4.33 5.51
N THR A 701 5.47 -5.53 5.64
CA THR A 701 5.01 -6.21 4.42
C THR A 701 3.71 -6.97 4.49
N ILE A 702 3.10 -7.07 5.66
CA ILE A 702 1.73 -7.57 5.77
C ILE A 702 0.94 -6.39 6.33
N GLY A 703 0.00 -5.85 5.56
CA GLY A 703 -0.78 -4.69 6.01
C GLY A 703 -1.14 -4.81 7.47
N ASP A 704 -0.54 -3.99 8.25
CA ASP A 704 -0.69 -3.63 9.68
C ASP A 704 -1.32 -4.64 10.67
N GLN A 705 -1.58 -5.89 10.29
CA GLN A 705 -2.17 -6.94 11.13
C GLN A 705 -1.45 -8.27 10.90
N GLY A 706 -1.16 -9.02 11.95
CA GLY A 706 -0.53 -10.32 11.83
C GLY A 706 -0.33 -11.08 13.13
N TRP A 707 -0.06 -12.38 13.00
CA TRP A 707 0.38 -13.22 14.08
C TRP A 707 1.90 -13.18 14.22
N PHE A 708 2.37 -13.07 15.46
CA PHE A 708 3.77 -13.15 15.83
C PHE A 708 3.96 -14.28 16.80
N ASP A 709 4.90 -15.17 16.49
CA ASP A 709 5.29 -16.25 17.39
C ASP A 709 6.27 -15.71 18.43
N PHE A 710 6.07 -16.08 19.69
CA PHE A 710 6.99 -15.73 20.77
C PHE A 710 8.21 -16.67 20.78
N GLU A 711 9.41 -16.15 21.04
CA GLU A 711 10.60 -16.99 21.27
C GLU A 711 10.40 -17.88 22.49
N LYS A 712 9.73 -17.38 23.52
CA LYS A 712 9.35 -18.13 24.71
C LYS A 712 7.88 -17.88 25.01
N PRO A 713 7.09 -18.94 25.23
CA PRO A 713 5.70 -18.78 25.61
C PRO A 713 5.53 -17.89 26.84
N ILE A 714 4.44 -17.11 26.86
CA ILE A 714 4.06 -16.28 28.02
C ILE A 714 2.82 -16.84 28.67
N ASN A 715 2.72 -16.68 29.97
CA ASN A 715 1.51 -17.05 30.71
C ASN A 715 0.58 -15.84 30.81
N VAL A 716 -0.62 -15.98 30.27
CA VAL A 716 -1.67 -14.97 30.33
C VAL A 716 -2.76 -15.46 31.28
N PRO A 717 -3.12 -14.67 32.32
CA PRO A 717 -4.21 -15.04 33.23
C PRO A 717 -5.53 -15.04 32.47
N THR A 718 -6.29 -16.13 32.64
CA THR A 718 -7.62 -16.28 32.08
C THR A 718 -8.59 -16.79 33.13
N ARG A 719 -9.91 -16.74 32.85
CA ARG A 719 -10.96 -17.30 33.70
C ARG A 719 -10.76 -18.80 34.04
N PHE A 720 -10.00 -19.53 33.23
CA PHE A 720 -9.70 -20.97 33.44
C PHE A 720 -8.27 -21.19 34.01
N GLY A 721 -7.71 -20.18 34.70
CA GLY A 721 -6.34 -20.16 35.17
C GLY A 721 -5.36 -19.60 34.13
N ASN A 722 -4.08 -19.53 34.51
CA ASN A 722 -3.05 -19.08 33.60
C ASN A 722 -2.96 -20.01 32.38
N LYS A 723 -3.01 -19.44 31.18
CA LYS A 723 -2.84 -20.16 29.92
C LYS A 723 -1.59 -19.66 29.22
N GLU A 724 -0.84 -20.62 28.70
CA GLU A 724 0.34 -20.34 27.90
C GLU A 724 -0.06 -19.81 26.53
N SER A 725 0.49 -18.68 26.15
CA SER A 725 0.36 -18.11 24.79
C SER A 725 1.71 -18.20 24.09
N THR A 726 1.71 -18.76 22.88
CA THR A 726 2.89 -18.90 22.04
C THR A 726 2.96 -17.85 20.93
N ARG A 727 1.92 -17.03 20.78
CA ARG A 727 1.83 -16.01 19.74
C ARG A 727 0.86 -14.89 20.10
N ILE A 728 1.04 -13.75 19.46
CA ILE A 728 0.18 -12.56 19.59
C ILE A 728 -0.35 -12.14 18.23
N TRP A 729 -1.60 -11.67 18.21
CA TRP A 729 -2.19 -11.03 17.06
C TRP A 729 -2.17 -9.51 17.22
N TYR A 730 -1.55 -8.82 16.28
CA TYR A 730 -1.56 -7.36 16.22
C TYR A 730 -2.69 -6.88 15.31
N ASN A 731 -3.62 -6.11 15.84
CA ASN A 731 -4.86 -5.69 15.17
C ASN A 731 -4.95 -4.18 14.86
N GLY A 732 -3.90 -3.42 15.19
CA GLY A 732 -3.84 -2.00 14.93
C GLY A 732 -4.61 -1.07 15.86
N LYS A 733 -4.77 0.21 15.48
CA LYS A 733 -5.53 1.21 16.24
C LYS A 733 -7.03 1.04 16.03
N VAL A 734 -7.75 0.97 17.13
CA VAL A 734 -9.22 0.99 17.16
C VAL A 734 -9.66 2.01 18.23
N PRO A 735 -10.84 2.62 18.13
CA PRO A 735 -11.40 3.45 19.19
C PRO A 735 -11.44 2.69 20.51
N THR A 736 -11.07 3.35 21.60
CA THR A 736 -10.96 2.73 22.92
C THR A 736 -11.83 3.45 23.94
N LYS A 737 -12.21 2.75 25.01
CA LYS A 737 -12.90 3.28 26.19
C LYS A 737 -12.08 2.94 27.44
N LYS A 738 -11.82 3.91 28.28
CA LYS A 738 -11.18 3.68 29.58
C LYS A 738 -12.21 3.24 30.59
N ILE A 739 -11.96 2.13 31.25
CA ILE A 739 -12.79 1.60 32.33
C ILE A 739 -11.93 1.61 33.60
N THR A 740 -12.40 2.36 34.61
CA THR A 740 -11.78 2.37 35.96
C THR A 740 -12.58 1.42 36.85
N PHE A 741 -11.89 0.44 37.42
CA PHE A 741 -12.49 -0.52 38.35
C PHE A 741 -12.51 0.04 39.77
N GLU A 742 -13.31 -0.55 40.66
CA GLU A 742 -13.42 -0.15 42.06
C GLU A 742 -12.10 -0.20 42.85
N ASP A 743 -11.16 -1.04 42.41
CA ASP A 743 -9.82 -1.12 42.96
C ASP A 743 -8.88 0.05 42.56
N GLY A 744 -9.42 1.02 41.79
CA GLY A 744 -8.68 2.19 41.29
C GLY A 744 -7.87 1.93 40.02
N ASN A 745 -7.76 0.70 39.57
CA ASN A 745 -7.07 0.37 38.32
C ASN A 745 -7.90 0.80 37.11
N THR A 746 -7.23 1.41 36.13
CA THR A 746 -7.86 1.85 34.89
C THR A 746 -7.22 1.12 33.71
N TYR A 747 -8.06 0.51 32.88
CA TYR A 747 -7.63 -0.19 31.68
C TYR A 747 -8.32 0.42 30.45
N GLU A 748 -7.64 0.38 29.33
CA GLU A 748 -8.15 0.89 28.07
C GLU A 748 -8.43 -0.27 27.12
N PHE A 749 -9.69 -0.41 26.69
CA PHE A 749 -10.16 -1.50 25.83
C PHE A 749 -10.73 -0.93 24.53
N SER A 750 -10.58 -1.65 23.41
CA SER A 750 -11.30 -1.32 22.19
C SER A 750 -12.81 -1.45 22.39
N LEU A 751 -13.61 -0.64 21.71
CA LEU A 751 -15.07 -0.63 21.85
C LEU A 751 -15.71 -1.99 21.51
N ASN A 752 -15.10 -2.74 20.61
CA ASN A 752 -15.50 -4.08 20.20
C ASN A 752 -14.82 -5.20 21.02
N HIS A 753 -14.07 -4.86 22.08
CA HIS A 753 -13.58 -5.84 23.03
C HIS A 753 -14.73 -6.34 23.90
N LYS A 754 -14.76 -7.64 24.20
CA LYS A 754 -15.76 -8.19 25.10
C LYS A 754 -15.16 -8.44 26.47
N LEU A 755 -15.87 -7.98 27.50
CA LEU A 755 -15.59 -8.33 28.89
C LEU A 755 -16.69 -9.27 29.39
N LEU A 756 -16.31 -10.22 30.24
CA LEU A 756 -17.31 -11.05 30.91
C LEU A 756 -17.95 -10.18 32.00
N ALA A 757 -19.23 -9.94 31.88
CA ALA A 757 -20.00 -9.14 32.83
C ALA A 757 -21.16 -9.96 33.41
N LYS A 758 -21.45 -9.74 34.68
CA LYS A 758 -22.66 -10.19 35.33
C LYS A 758 -23.74 -9.16 35.09
N LEU A 759 -24.80 -9.56 34.43
CA LEU A 759 -25.93 -8.71 34.09
C LEU A 759 -26.83 -8.43 35.31
N PRO A 760 -27.70 -7.42 35.27
CA PRO A 760 -28.62 -7.09 36.39
C PRO A 760 -29.54 -8.26 36.81
N ASP A 761 -29.78 -9.21 35.91
CA ASP A 761 -30.56 -10.44 36.20
C ASP A 761 -29.74 -11.55 36.90
N GLY A 762 -28.45 -11.29 37.14
CA GLY A 762 -27.53 -12.23 37.77
C GLY A 762 -26.86 -13.21 36.82
N THR A 763 -27.17 -13.20 35.53
CA THR A 763 -26.51 -14.06 34.52
C THR A 763 -25.15 -13.49 34.10
N GLU A 764 -24.17 -14.34 33.76
CA GLU A 764 -22.91 -13.94 33.21
C GLU A 764 -22.95 -14.00 31.67
N SER A 765 -22.54 -12.89 31.01
CA SER A 765 -22.47 -12.82 29.56
C SER A 765 -21.24 -12.04 29.10
N TRP A 766 -20.78 -12.34 27.86
CA TRP A 766 -19.73 -11.57 27.20
C TRP A 766 -20.33 -10.31 26.55
N VAL A 767 -20.11 -9.15 27.17
CA VAL A 767 -20.65 -7.85 26.76
C VAL A 767 -19.56 -7.02 26.09
N TYR A 768 -19.88 -6.36 24.97
CA TYR A 768 -18.94 -5.43 24.35
C TYR A 768 -18.69 -4.23 25.27
N VAL A 769 -17.46 -3.74 25.29
CA VAL A 769 -17.07 -2.56 26.08
C VAL A 769 -17.93 -1.34 25.75
N ASN A 770 -18.38 -1.21 24.51
CA ASN A 770 -19.30 -0.15 24.12
C ASN A 770 -20.68 -0.25 24.79
N ASP A 771 -21.14 -1.47 25.07
CA ASP A 771 -22.47 -1.76 25.58
C ASP A 771 -22.51 -1.96 27.11
N LEU A 772 -21.36 -1.75 27.79
CA LEU A 772 -21.30 -1.83 29.25
C LEU A 772 -22.04 -0.66 29.89
N THR A 773 -22.88 -0.99 30.87
CA THR A 773 -23.63 -0.04 31.72
C THR A 773 -23.12 -0.10 33.16
N ILE A 774 -23.44 0.92 33.97
CA ILE A 774 -22.92 1.08 35.33
C ILE A 774 -23.48 0.03 36.33
N ASP A 775 -24.55 -0.63 35.93
CA ASP A 775 -25.24 -1.67 36.70
C ASP A 775 -24.74 -3.10 36.38
N MET A 776 -23.74 -3.22 35.53
CA MET A 776 -23.08 -4.49 35.20
C MET A 776 -21.80 -4.65 36.00
N GLU A 777 -21.63 -5.80 36.64
CA GLU A 777 -20.42 -6.17 37.39
C GLU A 777 -19.44 -6.93 36.46
N ILE A 778 -18.23 -6.40 36.29
CA ILE A 778 -17.21 -7.09 35.50
C ILE A 778 -16.64 -8.24 36.32
N VAL A 779 -16.74 -9.46 35.76
CA VAL A 779 -16.20 -10.66 36.40
C VAL A 779 -14.68 -10.60 36.37
N LYS A 780 -14.05 -10.45 37.54
CA LYS A 780 -12.57 -10.49 37.66
C LYS A 780 -12.09 -11.92 37.33
N ILE A 781 -11.12 -12.00 36.44
CA ILE A 781 -10.43 -13.23 36.07
C ILE A 781 -9.15 -13.36 36.91
#